data_3e437fd910f07530ed2c6b818108995c
#
_entry.id   3e437fd910f07530ed2c6b818108995c
#
_cell.length_a   1.000
_cell.length_b   1.000
_cell.length_c   1.000
_cell.angle_alpha   90.00
_cell.angle_beta   90.00
_cell.angle_gamma   90.00
#
_symmetry.space_group_name_H-M   'P 1'
#
loop_
_entity.id
_entity.type
_entity.pdbx_description
1 polymer ?
#
loop_
_entity_poly.entity_id
_entity_poly.type
_entity_poly.pdbx_seq_one_letter_code
_entity_poly.pdbx_strand_id
1 'polypeptide(L)'
;MTEMETPISVPEPRNRSTGALVLFLLFAVPMPVCLLIYHFILWSTEQTAIASASQANLAWAGLIGLAVQGILMTGIIAALWRFTTDERFKPVYAGWMAAAIMAFPALLLRLLGPNNDQLGSILQILICVIAAVIVSRVRGTKIDWRANNISFAFLLAAFGVGPFAIFGAFGALTDAILSLFAGLSFGWLAALLMESRPENHFLDAFGIGAVLALLGTAIGYDGAQLILLAILPSFAFAIASLMPSRVAAMILTGLLAAAGLIFFDPTELTIVLGDIAGIALKAVGFAVGLGLVVGLIALIIRSVMGAGSGSGVTRALGAVGALAVWAVVLILFFADGNHGFYGDRLFVILKDQADLSSVRQIKDIDERRTAAYQMLTKKANETQAGLRKTFDSFGVKYTPYYLVNALEVRGGTLVRLYLSTRSEVDRVIPSQRLRPAAPSQGLAATGGQTAPTGVQWNVSMIGADKVWSEFGVRGEGIVVGQSDTGADVKHPELHDSYRGNTEGDDYNWFDPWGQSSSPTDELGHGTHTLGTILGKNGIGIAPDSTWIACANQRRPLGNPALYLDCMQFMLAPFPQGGDPFKDGDPTRAADVLNNSWGCPELEGCDPNALLYGANHLRDAGIFVVVSTGNDGPNCGTVNAPLSLYDSVFSVGAVDQSRDIAFFSSRGPVTADGSGRVKPDIAAPGVDVLSSVPGGGYAAESGTSMAGPHVVGAVALLWSAEPTLVGDIDRTEQLLTQTADPYTGSTSDGCFEGGVPNDAYGYGILDVYQAVKEALGK
;
A
#
# COMPACT_ATOMS: atom_id res chain seq x y z
N MET A 1 -55.94 -58.16 44.52
CA MET A 1 -55.80 -56.83 43.92
C MET A 1 -54.48 -56.87 43.22
N THR A 2 -54.49 -57.12 41.94
CA THR A 2 -53.32 -57.21 41.09
C THR A 2 -53.10 -55.76 40.49
N GLU A 3 -52.00 -55.15 40.89
CA GLU A 3 -51.58 -53.90 40.29
C GLU A 3 -51.19 -54.15 38.83
N MET A 4 -51.86 -53.47 37.90
CA MET A 4 -51.52 -53.44 36.49
C MET A 4 -50.33 -52.45 36.31
N GLU A 5 -49.13 -52.98 36.00
CA GLU A 5 -48.00 -52.17 35.50
C GLU A 5 -48.39 -51.51 34.18
N THR A 6 -48.34 -50.20 34.13
CA THR A 6 -48.45 -49.42 32.88
C THR A 6 -47.25 -49.77 32.01
N PRO A 7 -47.42 -50.05 30.72
CA PRO A 7 -46.29 -50.31 29.82
C PRO A 7 -45.46 -49.00 29.62
N ILE A 8 -44.17 -49.15 29.85
CA ILE A 8 -43.18 -48.13 29.52
C ILE A 8 -43.25 -47.86 28.00
N SER A 9 -43.72 -46.69 27.61
CA SER A 9 -43.71 -46.30 26.21
C SER A 9 -42.28 -46.18 25.70
N VAL A 10 -41.88 -47.12 24.83
CA VAL A 10 -40.66 -47.06 24.07
C VAL A 10 -40.79 -45.84 23.19
N PRO A 11 -39.83 -44.84 23.23
CA PRO A 11 -39.91 -43.69 22.36
C PRO A 11 -39.84 -44.15 20.91
N GLU A 12 -40.80 -43.72 20.09
CA GLU A 12 -40.82 -43.95 18.64
C GLU A 12 -39.48 -43.60 18.00
N PRO A 13 -38.97 -44.44 17.08
CA PRO A 13 -37.71 -44.12 16.39
C PRO A 13 -37.88 -42.78 15.61
N ARG A 14 -37.14 -41.76 16.02
CA ARG A 14 -37.08 -40.47 15.34
C ARG A 14 -36.90 -40.70 13.86
N ASN A 15 -37.85 -40.22 13.05
CA ASN A 15 -37.89 -40.40 11.60
C ASN A 15 -36.64 -39.74 10.97
N ARG A 16 -35.64 -40.57 10.63
CA ARG A 16 -34.40 -40.12 9.97
C ARG A 16 -34.69 -39.88 8.50
N SER A 17 -34.95 -38.64 8.12
CA SER A 17 -35.17 -38.26 6.71
C SER A 17 -33.86 -38.20 5.94
N THR A 18 -33.64 -39.15 5.03
CA THR A 18 -32.49 -39.13 4.10
C THR A 18 -32.52 -37.87 3.24
N GLY A 19 -33.71 -37.40 2.86
CA GLY A 19 -33.87 -36.16 2.11
C GLY A 19 -33.38 -34.90 2.85
N ALA A 20 -33.65 -34.82 4.16
CA ALA A 20 -33.17 -33.71 4.98
C ALA A 20 -31.64 -33.69 5.10
N LEU A 21 -31.02 -34.89 5.21
CA LEU A 21 -29.56 -35.00 5.21
C LEU A 21 -28.92 -34.59 3.89
N VAL A 22 -29.49 -35.06 2.79
CA VAL A 22 -29.02 -34.67 1.43
C VAL A 22 -29.11 -33.16 1.25
N LEU A 23 -30.24 -32.55 1.61
CA LEU A 23 -30.44 -31.10 1.50
C LEU A 23 -29.46 -30.31 2.38
N PHE A 24 -29.20 -30.80 3.62
CA PHE A 24 -28.20 -30.21 4.50
C PHE A 24 -26.80 -30.24 3.88
N LEU A 25 -26.37 -31.37 3.32
CA LEU A 25 -25.05 -31.51 2.71
C LEU A 25 -24.94 -30.69 1.40
N LEU A 26 -25.98 -30.67 0.58
CA LEU A 26 -26.03 -29.87 -0.65
C LEU A 26 -25.89 -28.36 -0.39
N PHE A 27 -26.21 -27.92 0.82
CA PHE A 27 -26.05 -26.52 1.21
C PHE A 27 -24.76 -26.28 2.00
N ALA A 28 -24.47 -27.11 3.01
CA ALA A 28 -23.33 -26.90 3.91
C ALA A 28 -21.96 -27.06 3.24
N VAL A 29 -21.83 -27.97 2.27
CA VAL A 29 -20.55 -28.27 1.61
C VAL A 29 -20.15 -27.19 0.60
N PRO A 30 -20.98 -26.77 -0.36
CA PRO A 30 -20.58 -25.77 -1.34
C PRO A 30 -20.61 -24.33 -0.81
N MET A 31 -21.38 -24.05 0.23
CA MET A 31 -21.59 -22.68 0.72
C MET A 31 -20.29 -21.92 1.06
N PRO A 32 -19.28 -22.48 1.79
CA PRO A 32 -18.05 -21.77 2.04
C PRO A 32 -17.30 -21.37 0.76
N VAL A 33 -17.27 -22.27 -0.21
CA VAL A 33 -16.61 -22.03 -1.50
C VAL A 33 -17.38 -20.98 -2.33
N CYS A 34 -18.71 -21.08 -2.38
CA CYS A 34 -19.54 -20.11 -3.09
C CYS A 34 -19.42 -18.70 -2.50
N LEU A 35 -19.39 -18.59 -1.16
CA LEU A 35 -19.19 -17.32 -0.48
C LEU A 35 -17.77 -16.75 -0.74
N LEU A 36 -16.76 -17.59 -0.73
CA LEU A 36 -15.39 -17.17 -1.05
C LEU A 36 -15.30 -16.63 -2.48
N ILE A 37 -15.86 -17.35 -3.46
CA ILE A 37 -15.88 -16.90 -4.86
C ILE A 37 -16.65 -15.59 -5.00
N TYR A 38 -17.82 -15.49 -4.37
CA TYR A 38 -18.66 -14.29 -4.42
C TYR A 38 -17.91 -13.05 -3.88
N HIS A 39 -17.29 -13.18 -2.72
CA HIS A 39 -16.51 -12.08 -2.11
C HIS A 39 -15.22 -11.78 -2.89
N PHE A 40 -14.60 -12.78 -3.50
CA PHE A 40 -13.45 -12.56 -4.37
C PHE A 40 -13.84 -11.73 -5.61
N ILE A 41 -14.98 -12.02 -6.23
CA ILE A 41 -15.47 -11.24 -7.39
C ILE A 41 -15.76 -9.79 -6.96
N LEU A 42 -16.44 -9.58 -5.83
CA LEU A 42 -16.73 -8.24 -5.31
C LEU A 42 -15.43 -7.45 -5.05
N TRP A 43 -14.51 -8.04 -4.30
CA TRP A 43 -13.22 -7.42 -3.98
C TRP A 43 -12.40 -7.14 -5.23
N SER A 44 -12.30 -8.09 -6.17
CA SER A 44 -11.56 -7.92 -7.42
C SER A 44 -12.15 -6.79 -8.27
N THR A 45 -13.47 -6.64 -8.28
CA THR A 45 -14.15 -5.54 -8.98
C THR A 45 -13.80 -4.18 -8.37
N GLU A 46 -13.82 -4.08 -7.04
CA GLU A 46 -13.42 -2.88 -6.31
C GLU A 46 -11.95 -2.53 -6.58
N GLN A 47 -11.05 -3.51 -6.52
CA GLN A 47 -9.61 -3.31 -6.77
C GLN A 47 -9.34 -2.87 -8.21
N THR A 48 -10.02 -3.45 -9.18
CA THR A 48 -9.87 -3.05 -10.60
C THR A 48 -10.29 -1.61 -10.81
N ALA A 49 -11.34 -1.17 -10.13
CA ALA A 49 -11.79 0.20 -10.25
C ALA A 49 -10.87 1.21 -9.52
N ILE A 50 -10.32 0.84 -8.38
CA ILE A 50 -9.29 1.65 -7.71
C ILE A 50 -8.06 1.79 -8.61
N ALA A 51 -7.61 0.69 -9.22
CA ALA A 51 -6.45 0.69 -10.12
C ALA A 51 -6.70 1.48 -11.42
N SER A 52 -7.95 1.56 -11.89
CA SER A 52 -8.30 2.32 -13.11
C SER A 52 -8.53 3.81 -12.87
N ALA A 53 -8.20 4.34 -11.69
CA ALA A 53 -8.47 5.72 -11.26
C ALA A 53 -9.92 6.20 -11.53
N SER A 54 -10.85 5.25 -11.72
CA SER A 54 -12.24 5.60 -11.92
C SER A 54 -12.77 6.22 -10.64
N GLN A 55 -13.22 7.47 -10.71
CA GLN A 55 -13.83 8.22 -9.60
C GLN A 55 -15.19 7.61 -9.15
N ALA A 56 -15.57 6.46 -9.68
CA ALA A 56 -16.72 5.72 -9.22
C ALA A 56 -16.42 5.22 -7.80
N ASN A 57 -17.09 5.80 -6.84
CA ASN A 57 -17.02 5.40 -5.43
C ASN A 57 -17.62 4.00 -5.26
N LEU A 58 -16.81 2.96 -5.55
CA LEU A 58 -17.20 1.56 -5.59
C LEU A 58 -17.29 0.91 -4.20
N ALA A 59 -17.01 1.64 -3.12
CA ALA A 59 -17.35 1.20 -1.75
C ALA A 59 -18.83 0.77 -1.66
N TRP A 60 -19.69 1.33 -2.50
CA TRP A 60 -21.10 0.92 -2.61
C TRP A 60 -21.29 -0.50 -3.16
N ALA A 61 -20.41 -1.00 -4.02
CA ALA A 61 -20.53 -2.36 -4.57
C ALA A 61 -20.37 -3.42 -3.46
N GLY A 62 -19.38 -3.28 -2.60
CA GLY A 62 -19.19 -4.15 -1.45
C GLY A 62 -20.33 -4.04 -0.43
N LEU A 63 -20.85 -2.83 -0.17
CA LEU A 63 -22.01 -2.62 0.70
C LEU A 63 -23.27 -3.30 0.15
N ILE A 64 -23.61 -3.05 -1.11
CA ILE A 64 -24.77 -3.66 -1.78
C ILE A 64 -24.59 -5.18 -1.83
N GLY A 65 -23.40 -5.66 -2.21
CA GLY A 65 -23.10 -7.08 -2.27
C GLY A 65 -23.31 -7.78 -0.93
N LEU A 66 -22.79 -7.21 0.17
CA LEU A 66 -22.97 -7.76 1.52
C LEU A 66 -24.45 -7.73 1.96
N ALA A 67 -25.18 -6.66 1.67
CA ALA A 67 -26.60 -6.54 1.97
C ALA A 67 -27.42 -7.58 1.20
N VAL A 68 -27.19 -7.72 -0.10
CA VAL A 68 -27.86 -8.73 -0.97
C VAL A 68 -27.57 -10.14 -0.46
N GLN A 69 -26.30 -10.44 -0.13
CA GLN A 69 -25.93 -11.73 0.47
C GLN A 69 -26.69 -11.97 1.79
N GLY A 70 -26.72 -10.97 2.69
CA GLY A 70 -27.42 -11.07 3.97
C GLY A 70 -28.91 -11.41 3.79
N ILE A 71 -29.59 -10.74 2.86
CA ILE A 71 -31.00 -10.98 2.53
C ILE A 71 -31.19 -12.40 1.96
N LEU A 72 -30.43 -12.76 0.94
CA LEU A 72 -30.56 -14.03 0.23
C LEU A 72 -30.25 -15.20 1.16
N MET A 73 -29.12 -15.17 1.89
CA MET A 73 -28.74 -16.26 2.79
C MET A 73 -29.74 -16.42 3.94
N THR A 74 -30.16 -15.30 4.56
CA THR A 74 -31.17 -15.35 5.61
C THR A 74 -32.49 -15.95 5.10
N GLY A 75 -32.94 -15.54 3.91
CA GLY A 75 -34.17 -16.07 3.29
C GLY A 75 -34.09 -17.56 2.96
N ILE A 76 -33.01 -18.01 2.33
CA ILE A 76 -32.80 -19.43 2.00
C ILE A 76 -32.73 -20.27 3.27
N ILE A 77 -31.95 -19.83 4.28
CA ILE A 77 -31.80 -20.58 5.54
C ILE A 77 -33.11 -20.61 6.33
N ALA A 78 -33.89 -19.53 6.31
CA ALA A 78 -35.23 -19.50 6.90
C ALA A 78 -36.17 -20.50 6.23
N ALA A 79 -36.12 -20.63 4.90
CA ALA A 79 -36.85 -21.65 4.18
C ALA A 79 -36.40 -23.07 4.55
N LEU A 80 -35.08 -23.32 4.62
CA LEU A 80 -34.53 -24.60 5.09
C LEU A 80 -35.03 -24.93 6.50
N TRP A 81 -34.98 -23.96 7.41
CA TRP A 81 -35.47 -24.11 8.78
C TRP A 81 -36.97 -24.41 8.84
N ARG A 82 -37.78 -23.71 8.02
CA ARG A 82 -39.25 -23.81 8.01
C ARG A 82 -39.73 -25.12 7.43
N PHE A 83 -39.07 -25.64 6.38
CA PHE A 83 -39.52 -26.80 5.63
C PHE A 83 -38.79 -28.10 5.98
N THR A 84 -37.76 -28.05 6.86
CA THR A 84 -37.10 -29.29 7.29
C THR A 84 -38.05 -30.16 8.10
N THR A 85 -38.09 -31.42 7.72
CA THR A 85 -38.87 -32.47 8.43
C THR A 85 -38.08 -33.14 9.54
N ASP A 86 -36.76 -32.93 9.57
CA ASP A 86 -35.88 -33.51 10.58
C ASP A 86 -35.49 -32.46 11.63
N GLU A 87 -36.08 -32.59 12.81
CA GLU A 87 -35.92 -31.66 13.93
C GLU A 87 -34.44 -31.50 14.38
N ARG A 88 -33.56 -32.45 14.03
CA ARG A 88 -32.14 -32.38 14.37
C ARG A 88 -31.40 -31.27 13.68
N PHE A 89 -31.87 -30.83 12.47
CA PHE A 89 -31.24 -29.76 11.73
C PHE A 89 -31.77 -28.35 12.08
N LYS A 90 -32.91 -28.24 12.72
CA LYS A 90 -33.50 -26.94 13.11
C LYS A 90 -32.55 -26.05 13.95
N PRO A 91 -31.89 -26.58 15.01
CA PRO A 91 -30.93 -25.78 15.78
C PRO A 91 -29.71 -25.31 14.94
N VAL A 92 -29.28 -26.14 13.96
CA VAL A 92 -28.18 -25.83 13.07
C VAL A 92 -28.58 -24.67 12.11
N TYR A 93 -29.77 -24.81 11.47
CA TYR A 93 -30.27 -23.74 10.60
C TYR A 93 -30.56 -22.43 11.35
N ALA A 94 -31.01 -22.51 12.60
CA ALA A 94 -31.16 -21.33 13.45
C ALA A 94 -29.80 -20.68 13.77
N GLY A 95 -28.75 -21.46 13.94
CA GLY A 95 -27.37 -20.96 14.05
C GLY A 95 -26.88 -20.28 12.78
N TRP A 96 -27.12 -20.92 11.63
CA TRP A 96 -26.76 -20.35 10.30
C TRP A 96 -27.52 -19.04 10.02
N MET A 97 -28.82 -18.99 10.34
CA MET A 97 -29.63 -17.80 10.16
C MET A 97 -29.13 -16.64 11.02
N ALA A 98 -28.80 -16.90 12.30
CA ALA A 98 -28.20 -15.89 13.15
C ALA A 98 -26.83 -15.42 12.64
N ALA A 99 -26.01 -16.32 12.08
CA ALA A 99 -24.74 -15.98 11.45
C ALA A 99 -24.94 -15.13 10.18
N ALA A 100 -25.93 -15.46 9.33
CA ALA A 100 -26.24 -14.71 8.11
C ALA A 100 -26.73 -13.27 8.40
N ILE A 101 -27.50 -13.10 9.49
CA ILE A 101 -27.99 -11.77 9.94
C ILE A 101 -26.82 -10.85 10.32
N MET A 102 -25.68 -11.39 10.72
CA MET A 102 -24.50 -10.61 11.07
C MET A 102 -23.94 -9.78 9.88
N ALA A 103 -24.31 -10.12 8.64
CA ALA A 103 -23.98 -9.29 7.48
C ALA A 103 -24.50 -7.85 7.61
N PHE A 104 -25.64 -7.62 8.27
CA PHE A 104 -26.22 -6.27 8.40
C PHE A 104 -25.45 -5.34 9.34
N PRO A 105 -25.11 -5.71 10.59
CA PRO A 105 -24.25 -4.85 11.41
C PRO A 105 -22.83 -4.70 10.83
N ALA A 106 -22.34 -5.67 10.05
CA ALA A 106 -21.06 -5.58 9.37
C ALA A 106 -21.02 -4.49 8.29
N LEU A 107 -22.17 -4.05 7.75
CA LEU A 107 -22.22 -2.89 6.85
C LEU A 107 -21.60 -1.62 7.47
N LEU A 108 -21.72 -1.46 8.79
CA LEU A 108 -21.12 -0.32 9.51
C LEU A 108 -19.59 -0.32 9.42
N LEU A 109 -18.97 -1.50 9.40
CA LEU A 109 -17.51 -1.64 9.28
C LEU A 109 -17.03 -1.21 7.88
N ARG A 110 -17.83 -1.52 6.84
CA ARG A 110 -17.53 -1.18 5.45
C ARG A 110 -17.59 0.31 5.17
N LEU A 111 -18.34 1.08 5.97
CA LEU A 111 -18.44 2.54 5.83
C LEU A 111 -17.19 3.28 6.32
N LEU A 112 -16.32 2.64 7.11
CA LEU A 112 -15.16 3.29 7.72
C LEU A 112 -13.97 3.44 6.79
N GLY A 113 -13.89 2.62 5.76
CA GLY A 113 -12.73 2.55 4.87
C GLY A 113 -11.46 1.97 5.54
N PRO A 114 -10.44 1.65 4.75
CA PRO A 114 -9.24 0.93 5.22
C PRO A 114 -8.36 1.74 6.18
N ASN A 115 -8.42 3.07 6.13
CA ASN A 115 -7.59 3.95 6.96
C ASN A 115 -8.05 4.09 8.43
N ASN A 116 -9.07 3.33 8.85
CA ASN A 116 -9.65 3.40 10.21
C ASN A 116 -9.62 2.05 10.93
N ASP A 117 -8.55 1.30 10.80
CA ASP A 117 -8.40 -0.07 11.28
C ASP A 117 -8.68 -0.23 12.78
N GLN A 118 -8.18 0.68 13.60
CA GLN A 118 -8.40 0.63 15.06
C GLN A 118 -9.87 0.85 15.41
N LEU A 119 -10.51 1.83 14.78
CA LEU A 119 -11.93 2.08 14.99
C LEU A 119 -12.77 0.90 14.48
N GLY A 120 -12.40 0.35 13.35
CA GLY A 120 -13.01 -0.86 12.80
C GLY A 120 -12.90 -2.04 13.75
N SER A 121 -11.71 -2.30 14.30
CA SER A 121 -11.49 -3.36 15.30
C SER A 121 -12.31 -3.16 16.57
N ILE A 122 -12.39 -1.92 17.07
CA ILE A 122 -13.24 -1.60 18.23
C ILE A 122 -14.72 -1.86 17.95
N LEU A 123 -15.23 -1.41 16.80
CA LEU A 123 -16.62 -1.67 16.39
C LEU A 123 -16.87 -3.16 16.17
N GLN A 124 -15.93 -3.89 15.60
CA GLN A 124 -16.00 -5.34 15.44
C GLN A 124 -16.15 -6.05 16.80
N ILE A 125 -15.34 -5.65 17.79
CA ILE A 125 -15.43 -6.17 19.16
C ILE A 125 -16.83 -5.90 19.73
N LEU A 126 -17.31 -4.66 19.63
CA LEU A 126 -18.64 -4.28 20.15
C LEU A 126 -19.77 -5.05 19.48
N ILE A 127 -19.77 -5.15 18.15
CA ILE A 127 -20.76 -5.91 17.37
C ILE A 127 -20.77 -7.37 17.82
N CYS A 128 -19.62 -8.02 17.89
CA CYS A 128 -19.51 -9.42 18.28
C CYS A 128 -19.92 -9.66 19.73
N VAL A 129 -19.54 -8.80 20.67
CA VAL A 129 -19.92 -8.90 22.10
C VAL A 129 -21.42 -8.71 22.26
N ILE A 130 -22.01 -7.69 21.67
CA ILE A 130 -23.45 -7.42 21.74
C ILE A 130 -24.23 -8.62 21.15
N ALA A 131 -23.84 -9.06 19.96
CA ALA A 131 -24.46 -10.22 19.32
C ALA A 131 -24.33 -11.50 20.16
N ALA A 132 -23.15 -11.76 20.77
CA ALA A 132 -22.92 -12.91 21.64
C ALA A 132 -23.82 -12.87 22.88
N VAL A 133 -23.99 -11.68 23.51
CA VAL A 133 -24.89 -11.51 24.64
C VAL A 133 -26.35 -11.76 24.25
N ILE A 134 -26.80 -11.22 23.10
CA ILE A 134 -28.16 -11.44 22.58
C ILE A 134 -28.39 -12.93 22.30
N VAL A 135 -27.49 -13.57 21.56
CA VAL A 135 -27.56 -15.00 21.21
C VAL A 135 -27.59 -15.87 22.47
N SER A 136 -26.73 -15.57 23.46
CA SER A 136 -26.70 -16.31 24.74
C SER A 136 -28.03 -16.22 25.48
N ARG A 137 -28.66 -15.04 25.48
CA ARG A 137 -29.97 -14.85 26.14
C ARG A 137 -31.11 -15.53 25.36
N VAL A 138 -31.17 -15.35 24.04
CA VAL A 138 -32.26 -15.87 23.21
C VAL A 138 -32.23 -17.41 23.11
N ARG A 139 -31.05 -18.00 22.92
CA ARG A 139 -30.87 -19.45 22.80
C ARG A 139 -30.73 -20.16 24.16
N GLY A 140 -30.55 -19.41 25.24
CA GLY A 140 -30.24 -19.97 26.57
C GLY A 140 -28.88 -20.69 26.64
N THR A 141 -28.02 -20.49 25.62
CA THR A 141 -26.72 -21.13 25.48
C THR A 141 -25.68 -20.42 26.32
N LYS A 142 -24.99 -21.15 27.19
CA LYS A 142 -23.89 -20.58 28.00
C LYS A 142 -22.59 -21.27 27.66
N ILE A 143 -21.48 -20.54 27.78
CA ILE A 143 -20.15 -21.14 27.71
C ILE A 143 -19.83 -21.70 29.12
N ASP A 144 -19.57 -23.00 29.19
CA ASP A 144 -18.99 -23.61 30.39
C ASP A 144 -17.48 -23.32 30.37
N TRP A 145 -17.04 -22.45 31.28
CA TRP A 145 -15.64 -22.04 31.41
C TRP A 145 -14.74 -23.13 32.02
N ARG A 146 -15.23 -24.33 32.23
CA ARG A 146 -14.37 -25.46 32.63
C ARG A 146 -13.37 -25.76 31.54
N ALA A 147 -12.08 -25.74 31.92
CA ALA A 147 -10.93 -25.78 31.05
C ALA A 147 -10.66 -27.15 30.39
N ASN A 148 -11.63 -27.71 29.70
CA ASN A 148 -11.45 -28.95 28.97
C ASN A 148 -10.94 -28.67 27.55
N ASN A 149 -9.90 -29.39 27.11
CA ASN A 149 -9.32 -29.32 25.74
C ASN A 149 -8.69 -27.99 25.34
N ILE A 150 -8.42 -27.07 26.28
CA ILE A 150 -7.81 -25.75 25.94
C ILE A 150 -6.40 -25.91 25.34
N SER A 151 -5.58 -26.82 25.91
CA SER A 151 -4.24 -27.10 25.38
C SER A 151 -4.27 -27.63 23.94
N PHE A 152 -5.28 -28.46 23.63
CA PHE A 152 -5.50 -28.91 22.25
C PHE A 152 -5.95 -27.80 21.32
N ALA A 153 -6.76 -26.84 21.79
CA ALA A 153 -7.14 -25.67 21.01
C ALA A 153 -5.91 -24.81 20.65
N PHE A 154 -5.00 -24.58 21.60
CA PHE A 154 -3.74 -23.89 21.33
C PHE A 154 -2.83 -24.67 20.38
N LEU A 155 -2.74 -25.98 20.51
CA LEU A 155 -1.98 -26.82 19.60
C LEU A 155 -2.51 -26.72 18.17
N LEU A 156 -3.82 -26.84 17.97
CA LEU A 156 -4.45 -26.74 16.66
C LEU A 156 -4.36 -25.33 16.09
N ALA A 157 -4.46 -24.29 16.92
CA ALA A 157 -4.29 -22.91 16.53
C ALA A 157 -2.88 -22.63 15.99
N ALA A 158 -1.83 -23.23 16.55
CA ALA A 158 -0.47 -23.02 16.08
C ALA A 158 -0.27 -23.41 14.60
N PHE A 159 -0.98 -24.43 14.12
CA PHE A 159 -0.93 -24.83 12.71
C PHE A 159 -1.64 -23.83 11.78
N GLY A 160 -2.63 -23.11 12.27
CA GLY A 160 -3.30 -22.07 11.49
C GLY A 160 -2.61 -20.70 11.57
N VAL A 161 -2.06 -20.35 12.74
CA VAL A 161 -1.37 -19.08 12.97
C VAL A 161 0.07 -19.10 12.43
N GLY A 162 0.74 -20.25 12.49
CA GLY A 162 2.14 -20.38 12.06
C GLY A 162 2.44 -19.86 10.65
N PRO A 163 1.69 -20.24 9.61
CA PRO A 163 1.89 -19.70 8.28
C PRO A 163 1.77 -18.16 8.21
N PHE A 164 0.83 -17.58 8.96
CA PHE A 164 0.68 -16.13 9.02
C PHE A 164 1.84 -15.45 9.75
N ALA A 165 2.34 -16.05 10.81
CA ALA A 165 3.53 -15.53 11.51
C ALA A 165 4.80 -15.60 10.64
N ILE A 166 4.93 -16.58 9.75
CA ILE A 166 6.10 -16.74 8.88
C ILE A 166 6.02 -15.84 7.65
N PHE A 167 4.88 -15.80 6.97
CA PHE A 167 4.72 -15.06 5.70
C PHE A 167 4.17 -13.66 5.88
N GLY A 168 3.39 -13.41 6.93
CA GLY A 168 2.82 -12.09 7.23
C GLY A 168 3.84 -11.15 7.85
N ALA A 169 3.44 -9.88 8.01
CA ALA A 169 4.20 -8.91 8.76
C ALA A 169 3.41 -8.46 9.99
N PHE A 170 4.12 -8.22 11.08
CA PHE A 170 3.51 -7.78 12.33
C PHE A 170 3.25 -6.27 12.28
N GLY A 171 2.00 -5.85 12.45
CA GLY A 171 1.61 -4.45 12.54
C GLY A 171 1.99 -3.79 13.87
N ALA A 172 1.35 -2.65 14.17
CA ALA A 172 1.54 -1.98 15.45
C ALA A 172 1.04 -2.85 16.61
N LEU A 173 1.67 -2.73 17.79
CA LEU A 173 1.26 -3.51 18.95
C LEU A 173 -0.19 -3.27 19.38
N THR A 174 -0.66 -2.03 19.23
CA THR A 174 -2.07 -1.66 19.49
C THR A 174 -3.03 -2.39 18.57
N ASP A 175 -2.70 -2.49 17.29
CA ASP A 175 -3.52 -3.16 16.28
C ASP A 175 -3.54 -4.67 16.51
N ALA A 176 -2.40 -5.25 16.87
CA ALA A 176 -2.32 -6.65 17.26
C ALA A 176 -3.18 -6.97 18.49
N ILE A 177 -3.18 -6.10 19.50
CA ILE A 177 -4.02 -6.26 20.70
C ILE A 177 -5.50 -6.14 20.34
N LEU A 178 -5.89 -5.12 19.57
CA LEU A 178 -7.27 -4.95 19.15
C LEU A 178 -7.75 -6.10 18.27
N SER A 179 -6.93 -6.55 17.32
CA SER A 179 -7.22 -7.71 16.46
C SER A 179 -7.35 -9.00 17.24
N LEU A 180 -6.55 -9.19 18.30
CA LEU A 180 -6.70 -10.32 19.22
C LEU A 180 -8.05 -10.28 19.93
N PHE A 181 -8.46 -9.13 20.46
CA PHE A 181 -9.77 -8.99 21.09
C PHE A 181 -10.93 -9.13 20.09
N ALA A 182 -10.77 -8.60 18.87
CA ALA A 182 -11.73 -8.77 17.78
C ALA A 182 -11.89 -10.26 17.43
N GLY A 183 -10.79 -10.99 17.25
CA GLY A 183 -10.80 -12.41 17.00
C GLY A 183 -11.43 -13.21 18.15
N LEU A 184 -11.08 -12.94 19.41
CA LEU A 184 -11.64 -13.63 20.57
C LEU A 184 -13.14 -13.36 20.74
N SER A 185 -13.60 -12.13 20.53
CA SER A 185 -15.03 -11.77 20.58
C SER A 185 -15.82 -12.47 19.47
N PHE A 186 -15.25 -12.55 18.27
CA PHE A 186 -15.77 -13.33 17.16
C PHE A 186 -15.84 -14.83 17.51
N GLY A 187 -14.76 -15.40 18.05
CA GLY A 187 -14.72 -16.78 18.50
C GLY A 187 -15.79 -17.08 19.55
N TRP A 188 -16.07 -16.15 20.45
CA TRP A 188 -17.17 -16.26 21.42
C TRP A 188 -18.52 -16.34 20.72
N LEU A 189 -18.84 -15.42 19.82
CA LEU A 189 -20.07 -15.43 19.06
C LEU A 189 -20.22 -16.74 18.25
N ALA A 190 -19.15 -17.14 17.54
CA ALA A 190 -19.14 -18.35 16.74
C ALA A 190 -19.42 -19.61 17.59
N ALA A 191 -18.76 -19.74 18.74
CA ALA A 191 -18.96 -20.88 19.64
C ALA A 191 -20.39 -20.99 20.21
N LEU A 192 -21.11 -19.87 20.34
CA LEU A 192 -22.52 -19.85 20.74
C LEU A 192 -23.47 -20.29 19.63
N LEU A 193 -23.06 -20.10 18.35
CA LEU A 193 -23.87 -20.45 17.18
C LEU A 193 -23.62 -21.88 16.68
N MET A 194 -22.50 -22.50 17.06
CA MET A 194 -22.15 -23.86 16.70
C MET A 194 -23.02 -24.88 17.46
N GLU A 195 -23.47 -25.88 16.73
CA GLU A 195 -24.18 -27.02 17.30
C GLU A 195 -23.35 -28.29 17.20
N SER A 196 -23.41 -29.12 18.22
CA SER A 196 -22.72 -30.41 18.27
C SER A 196 -23.69 -31.53 18.65
N ARG A 197 -23.60 -32.63 17.93
CA ARG A 197 -24.41 -33.81 18.13
C ARG A 197 -23.52 -34.98 18.56
N PRO A 198 -23.90 -35.73 19.55
CA PRO A 198 -23.07 -36.86 20.01
C PRO A 198 -22.95 -37.99 18.98
N GLU A 199 -23.85 -38.03 18.00
CA GLU A 199 -24.01 -39.15 17.08
C GLU A 199 -23.15 -39.08 15.81
N ASN A 200 -22.75 -37.88 15.37
CA ASN A 200 -21.99 -37.72 14.12
C ASN A 200 -21.16 -36.41 14.04
N HIS A 201 -19.93 -36.49 14.49
CA HIS A 201 -18.99 -35.36 14.50
C HIS A 201 -18.59 -34.86 13.10
N PHE A 202 -18.66 -35.73 12.07
CA PHE A 202 -18.41 -35.28 10.67
C PHE A 202 -19.51 -34.38 10.16
N LEU A 203 -20.77 -34.68 10.45
CA LEU A 203 -21.88 -33.76 10.08
C LEU A 203 -21.82 -32.46 10.85
N ASP A 204 -21.35 -32.50 12.11
CA ASP A 204 -21.13 -31.27 12.87
C ASP A 204 -20.06 -30.39 12.23
N ALA A 205 -18.98 -30.97 11.70
CA ALA A 205 -17.93 -30.21 11.03
C ALA A 205 -18.46 -29.41 9.81
N PHE A 206 -19.30 -30.01 8.97
CA PHE A 206 -19.93 -29.30 7.86
C PHE A 206 -20.87 -28.17 8.34
N GLY A 207 -21.66 -28.45 9.40
CA GLY A 207 -22.51 -27.43 10.02
C GLY A 207 -21.73 -26.25 10.61
N ILE A 208 -20.62 -26.54 11.27
CA ILE A 208 -19.69 -25.56 11.83
C ILE A 208 -19.01 -24.78 10.72
N GLY A 209 -18.53 -25.44 9.65
CA GLY A 209 -17.93 -24.79 8.50
C GLY A 209 -18.86 -23.76 7.85
N ALA A 210 -20.15 -24.10 7.76
CA ALA A 210 -21.17 -23.20 7.27
C ALA A 210 -21.38 -21.96 8.16
N VAL A 211 -21.44 -22.13 9.50
CA VAL A 211 -21.50 -20.99 10.45
C VAL A 211 -20.28 -20.09 10.27
N LEU A 212 -19.09 -20.68 10.19
CA LEU A 212 -17.84 -19.96 10.07
C LEU A 212 -17.73 -19.19 8.75
N ALA A 213 -18.22 -19.78 7.65
CA ALA A 213 -18.27 -19.09 6.36
C ALA A 213 -19.22 -17.90 6.40
N LEU A 214 -20.43 -18.06 6.95
CA LEU A 214 -21.39 -16.95 7.07
C LEU A 214 -20.87 -15.84 7.97
N LEU A 215 -20.26 -16.16 9.11
CA LEU A 215 -19.66 -15.17 9.99
C LEU A 215 -18.39 -14.54 9.39
N GLY A 216 -17.61 -15.32 8.65
CA GLY A 216 -16.39 -14.82 7.99
C GLY A 216 -16.64 -13.70 6.99
N THR A 217 -17.85 -13.65 6.39
CA THR A 217 -18.25 -12.53 5.51
C THR A 217 -18.57 -11.26 6.29
N ALA A 218 -18.86 -11.36 7.55
CA ALA A 218 -19.32 -10.29 8.44
C ALA A 218 -18.21 -9.72 9.34
N ILE A 219 -16.98 -10.17 9.17
CA ILE A 219 -15.85 -9.74 10.00
C ILE A 219 -14.68 -9.31 9.12
N GLY A 220 -13.88 -8.39 9.65
CA GLY A 220 -12.70 -7.88 8.99
C GLY A 220 -13.00 -6.76 8.01
N TYR A 221 -11.93 -6.26 7.42
CA TYR A 221 -11.93 -5.17 6.44
C TYR A 221 -11.94 -5.71 5.01
N ASP A 222 -11.99 -4.83 4.04
CA ASP A 222 -11.90 -5.20 2.63
C ASP A 222 -10.63 -6.01 2.35
N GLY A 223 -10.79 -7.18 1.73
CA GLY A 223 -9.73 -8.16 1.53
C GLY A 223 -9.50 -9.11 2.71
N ALA A 224 -9.51 -8.66 3.96
CA ALA A 224 -9.28 -9.51 5.13
C ALA A 224 -10.35 -10.61 5.30
N GLN A 225 -11.60 -10.33 4.95
CA GLN A 225 -12.65 -11.36 4.96
C GLN A 225 -12.39 -12.51 4.00
N LEU A 226 -11.67 -12.30 2.89
CA LEU A 226 -11.28 -13.40 1.99
C LEU A 226 -10.35 -14.39 2.69
N ILE A 227 -9.41 -13.86 3.48
CA ILE A 227 -8.51 -14.67 4.32
C ILE A 227 -9.34 -15.47 5.33
N LEU A 228 -10.25 -14.80 6.03
CA LEU A 228 -11.09 -15.44 7.04
C LEU A 228 -12.05 -16.47 6.46
N LEU A 229 -12.63 -16.21 5.29
CA LEU A 229 -13.47 -17.15 4.55
C LEU A 229 -12.73 -18.40 4.10
N ALA A 230 -11.43 -18.29 3.79
CA ALA A 230 -10.61 -19.44 3.43
C ALA A 230 -10.21 -20.26 4.64
N ILE A 231 -9.69 -19.62 5.71
CA ILE A 231 -9.12 -20.34 6.85
C ILE A 231 -10.14 -20.85 7.85
N LEU A 232 -11.17 -20.09 8.21
CA LEU A 232 -12.08 -20.50 9.27
C LEU A 232 -12.85 -21.79 8.93
N PRO A 233 -13.47 -21.94 7.75
CA PRO A 233 -14.12 -23.19 7.38
C PRO A 233 -13.17 -24.39 7.25
N SER A 234 -11.90 -24.17 6.87
CA SER A 234 -10.92 -25.25 6.74
C SER A 234 -10.57 -25.92 8.08
N PHE A 235 -10.73 -25.19 9.20
CA PHE A 235 -10.56 -25.71 10.55
C PHE A 235 -11.85 -26.28 11.16
N ALA A 236 -12.94 -26.39 10.41
CA ALA A 236 -14.22 -26.90 10.93
C ALA A 236 -14.11 -28.32 11.53
N PHE A 237 -13.29 -29.21 10.93
CA PHE A 237 -13.01 -30.54 11.46
C PHE A 237 -12.26 -30.46 12.81
N ALA A 238 -11.28 -29.58 12.92
CA ALA A 238 -10.54 -29.35 14.15
C ALA A 238 -11.47 -28.86 15.27
N ILE A 239 -12.33 -27.90 14.97
CA ILE A 239 -13.29 -27.32 15.92
C ILE A 239 -14.32 -28.39 16.34
N ALA A 240 -14.83 -29.18 15.40
CA ALA A 240 -15.75 -30.28 15.70
C ALA A 240 -15.11 -31.32 16.64
N SER A 241 -13.80 -31.56 16.48
CA SER A 241 -13.07 -32.49 17.40
C SER A 241 -13.00 -31.97 18.85
N LEU A 242 -13.05 -30.66 19.06
CA LEU A 242 -13.02 -30.02 20.38
C LEU A 242 -14.38 -29.95 21.05
N MET A 243 -15.48 -30.07 20.28
CA MET A 243 -16.83 -30.02 20.85
C MET A 243 -17.12 -31.23 21.75
N PRO A 244 -17.89 -31.07 22.83
CA PRO A 244 -18.72 -29.94 23.20
C PRO A 244 -18.03 -28.83 24.00
N SER A 245 -16.70 -28.79 24.12
CA SER A 245 -16.00 -27.73 24.83
C SER A 245 -16.08 -26.42 24.06
N ARG A 246 -17.12 -25.62 24.34
CA ARG A 246 -17.32 -24.31 23.66
C ARG A 246 -16.17 -23.32 23.91
N VAL A 247 -15.49 -23.44 25.09
CA VAL A 247 -14.29 -22.59 25.37
C VAL A 247 -13.15 -22.95 24.43
N ALA A 248 -12.89 -24.23 24.19
CA ALA A 248 -11.85 -24.68 23.29
C ALA A 248 -12.15 -24.25 21.82
N ALA A 249 -13.41 -24.41 21.40
CA ALA A 249 -13.87 -23.94 20.09
C ALA A 249 -13.74 -22.40 19.94
N MET A 250 -14.11 -21.64 20.97
CA MET A 250 -13.96 -20.20 21.04
C MET A 250 -12.50 -19.77 20.87
N ILE A 251 -11.58 -20.37 21.63
CA ILE A 251 -10.15 -20.05 21.59
C ILE A 251 -9.57 -20.36 20.21
N LEU A 252 -9.82 -21.55 19.67
CA LEU A 252 -9.31 -21.93 18.35
C LEU A 252 -9.82 -20.97 17.27
N THR A 253 -11.13 -20.76 17.20
CA THR A 253 -11.75 -19.87 16.21
C THR A 253 -11.25 -18.43 16.38
N GLY A 254 -11.14 -17.96 17.62
CA GLY A 254 -10.68 -16.62 17.93
C GLY A 254 -9.23 -16.37 17.54
N LEU A 255 -8.33 -17.30 17.80
CA LEU A 255 -6.92 -17.17 17.41
C LEU A 255 -6.73 -17.24 15.90
N LEU A 256 -7.50 -18.08 15.19
CA LEU A 256 -7.47 -18.13 13.72
C LEU A 256 -7.98 -16.82 13.10
N ALA A 257 -9.08 -16.27 13.63
CA ALA A 257 -9.60 -14.99 13.17
C ALA A 257 -8.61 -13.85 13.46
N ALA A 258 -8.02 -13.83 14.67
CA ALA A 258 -7.02 -12.85 15.05
C ALA A 258 -5.79 -12.89 14.13
N ALA A 259 -5.29 -14.08 13.76
CA ALA A 259 -4.12 -14.21 12.89
C ALA A 259 -4.31 -13.53 11.55
N GLY A 260 -5.47 -13.70 10.91
CA GLY A 260 -5.80 -13.05 9.64
C GLY A 260 -5.84 -11.52 9.73
N LEU A 261 -6.13 -10.97 10.92
CA LEU A 261 -6.20 -9.53 11.15
C LEU A 261 -4.86 -8.91 11.65
N ILE A 262 -4.01 -9.71 12.30
CA ILE A 262 -2.74 -9.24 12.89
C ILE A 262 -1.63 -9.14 11.84
N PHE A 263 -1.55 -10.11 10.93
CA PHE A 263 -0.40 -10.29 10.05
C PHE A 263 -0.58 -9.73 8.64
N PHE A 264 -1.74 -9.19 8.32
CA PHE A 264 -2.01 -8.53 7.04
C PHE A 264 -2.75 -7.22 7.27
N ASP A 265 -2.11 -6.12 6.87
CA ASP A 265 -2.74 -4.80 6.92
C ASP A 265 -3.85 -4.70 5.85
N PRO A 266 -5.06 -4.26 6.20
CA PRO A 266 -6.14 -4.09 5.24
C PRO A 266 -5.80 -3.13 4.10
N THR A 267 -5.10 -2.03 4.39
CA THR A 267 -4.66 -1.07 3.37
C THR A 267 -3.70 -1.72 2.39
N GLU A 268 -2.75 -2.51 2.89
CA GLU A 268 -1.82 -3.24 2.05
C GLU A 268 -2.54 -4.27 1.15
N LEU A 269 -3.56 -4.94 1.65
CA LEU A 269 -4.37 -5.88 0.86
C LEU A 269 -5.21 -5.19 -0.20
N THR A 270 -5.70 -3.98 0.06
CA THR A 270 -6.53 -3.23 -0.89
C THR A 270 -5.72 -2.52 -1.96
N ILE A 271 -4.51 -2.09 -1.67
CA ILE A 271 -3.70 -1.27 -2.58
C ILE A 271 -2.80 -2.11 -3.48
N VAL A 272 -2.35 -3.30 -3.04
CA VAL A 272 -1.28 -4.04 -3.74
C VAL A 272 -1.78 -5.35 -4.33
N LEU A 273 -2.19 -5.32 -5.58
CA LEU A 273 -2.64 -6.48 -6.36
C LEU A 273 -1.52 -7.44 -6.79
N GLY A 274 -0.25 -7.03 -6.70
CA GLY A 274 0.88 -7.82 -7.21
C GLY A 274 1.49 -8.78 -6.17
N ASP A 275 2.51 -8.31 -5.46
CA ASP A 275 3.40 -9.16 -4.64
C ASP A 275 2.77 -9.68 -3.35
N ILE A 276 1.91 -8.87 -2.71
CA ILE A 276 1.26 -9.27 -1.45
C ILE A 276 0.19 -10.33 -1.67
N ALA A 277 -0.50 -10.30 -2.79
CA ALA A 277 -1.40 -11.38 -3.14
C ALA A 277 -0.64 -12.73 -3.13
N GLY A 278 0.58 -12.78 -3.66
CA GLY A 278 1.43 -13.97 -3.63
C GLY A 278 1.81 -14.41 -2.21
N ILE A 279 2.18 -13.47 -1.33
CA ILE A 279 2.53 -13.76 0.07
C ILE A 279 1.29 -14.21 0.86
N ALA A 280 0.18 -13.48 0.72
CA ALA A 280 -1.09 -13.82 1.37
C ALA A 280 -1.61 -15.18 0.90
N LEU A 281 -1.54 -15.49 -0.39
CA LEU A 281 -1.92 -16.80 -0.94
C LEU A 281 -1.05 -17.93 -0.39
N LYS A 282 0.25 -17.73 -0.19
CA LYS A 282 1.12 -18.73 0.46
C LYS A 282 0.69 -18.96 1.91
N ALA A 283 0.53 -17.89 2.70
CA ALA A 283 0.09 -18.01 4.10
C ALA A 283 -1.26 -18.72 4.22
N VAL A 284 -2.26 -18.27 3.44
CA VAL A 284 -3.60 -18.85 3.41
C VAL A 284 -3.57 -20.28 2.90
N GLY A 285 -2.85 -20.59 1.82
CA GLY A 285 -2.77 -21.93 1.25
C GLY A 285 -2.17 -22.94 2.24
N PHE A 286 -1.08 -22.60 2.91
CA PHE A 286 -0.50 -23.44 3.96
C PHE A 286 -1.44 -23.60 5.16
N ALA A 287 -2.07 -22.51 5.63
CA ALA A 287 -3.01 -22.58 6.76
C ALA A 287 -4.23 -23.45 6.43
N VAL A 288 -4.81 -23.30 5.22
CA VAL A 288 -5.95 -24.12 4.75
C VAL A 288 -5.54 -25.58 4.65
N GLY A 289 -4.41 -25.90 4.02
CA GLY A 289 -3.91 -27.28 3.90
C GLY A 289 -3.68 -27.93 5.26
N LEU A 290 -2.99 -27.23 6.17
CA LEU A 290 -2.78 -27.70 7.54
C LEU A 290 -4.10 -27.85 8.30
N GLY A 291 -5.02 -26.89 8.17
CA GLY A 291 -6.33 -26.90 8.82
C GLY A 291 -7.15 -28.13 8.45
N LEU A 292 -7.21 -28.46 7.15
CA LEU A 292 -7.91 -29.64 6.66
C LEU A 292 -7.27 -30.95 7.16
N VAL A 293 -5.94 -31.08 7.00
CA VAL A 293 -5.21 -32.30 7.37
C VAL A 293 -5.24 -32.55 8.89
N VAL A 294 -4.79 -31.54 9.66
CA VAL A 294 -4.71 -31.65 11.12
C VAL A 294 -6.11 -31.75 11.74
N GLY A 295 -7.08 -31.03 11.19
CA GLY A 295 -8.46 -31.06 11.61
C GLY A 295 -9.09 -32.45 11.38
N LEU A 296 -8.87 -33.03 10.20
CA LEU A 296 -9.37 -34.39 9.90
C LEU A 296 -8.74 -35.44 10.82
N ILE A 297 -7.42 -35.38 11.04
CA ILE A 297 -6.71 -36.26 11.96
C ILE A 297 -7.29 -36.13 13.38
N ALA A 298 -7.45 -34.89 13.87
CA ALA A 298 -8.01 -34.65 15.21
C ALA A 298 -9.44 -35.20 15.35
N LEU A 299 -10.26 -35.04 14.30
CA LEU A 299 -11.63 -35.56 14.31
C LEU A 299 -11.67 -37.10 14.27
N ILE A 300 -10.81 -37.74 13.49
CA ILE A 300 -10.69 -39.20 13.45
C ILE A 300 -10.25 -39.73 14.82
N ILE A 301 -9.21 -39.17 15.42
CA ILE A 301 -8.74 -39.54 16.76
C ILE A 301 -9.90 -39.43 17.78
N ARG A 302 -10.62 -38.30 17.74
CA ARG A 302 -11.80 -38.09 18.60
C ARG A 302 -12.88 -39.15 18.41
N SER A 303 -13.17 -39.50 17.15
CA SER A 303 -14.20 -40.46 16.81
C SER A 303 -13.84 -41.90 17.25
N VAL A 304 -12.54 -42.23 17.20
CA VAL A 304 -12.04 -43.58 17.63
C VAL A 304 -11.87 -43.68 19.14
N MET A 305 -11.32 -42.66 19.79
CA MET A 305 -11.01 -42.70 21.23
C MET A 305 -12.19 -42.37 22.14
N GLY A 306 -13.30 -41.86 21.60
CA GLY A 306 -14.48 -41.45 22.37
C GLY A 306 -14.28 -40.17 23.21
N ALA A 307 -15.39 -39.72 23.82
CA ALA A 307 -15.42 -38.44 24.55
C ALA A 307 -14.80 -38.51 25.97
N GLY A 308 -14.36 -39.65 26.39
CA GLY A 308 -14.20 -39.93 27.80
C GLY A 308 -12.80 -40.18 28.29
N SER A 309 -11.83 -39.40 28.11
CA SER A 309 -10.66 -39.49 29.00
C SER A 309 -9.60 -38.42 28.77
N GLY A 310 -9.86 -37.24 29.17
CA GLY A 310 -8.77 -36.38 29.55
C GLY A 310 -8.10 -36.88 30.83
N SER A 311 -7.34 -37.95 30.78
CA SER A 311 -6.44 -38.28 31.90
C SER A 311 -5.48 -37.13 32.07
N GLY A 312 -4.96 -36.85 33.29
CA GLY A 312 -3.99 -35.81 33.53
C GLY A 312 -2.79 -35.87 32.56
N VAL A 313 -2.44 -37.09 32.13
CA VAL A 313 -1.36 -37.37 31.17
C VAL A 313 -1.67 -36.82 29.76
N THR A 314 -2.87 -37.02 29.24
CA THR A 314 -3.25 -36.52 27.90
C THR A 314 -3.33 -34.99 27.86
N ARG A 315 -3.74 -34.36 28.95
CA ARG A 315 -3.69 -32.88 29.07
C ARG A 315 -2.27 -32.37 29.14
N ALA A 316 -1.41 -33.03 29.89
CA ALA A 316 0.00 -32.65 29.98
C ALA A 316 0.72 -32.81 28.62
N LEU A 317 0.49 -33.93 27.91
CA LEU A 317 1.03 -34.14 26.57
C LEU A 317 0.54 -33.08 25.54
N GLY A 318 -0.77 -32.74 25.61
CA GLY A 318 -1.32 -31.67 24.77
C GLY A 318 -0.70 -30.28 25.06
N ALA A 319 -0.45 -29.99 26.34
CA ALA A 319 0.19 -28.73 26.72
C ALA A 319 1.68 -28.67 26.28
N VAL A 320 2.43 -29.74 26.48
CA VAL A 320 3.82 -29.85 26.01
C VAL A 320 3.90 -29.78 24.49
N GLY A 321 3.00 -30.48 23.78
CA GLY A 321 2.91 -30.40 22.33
C GLY A 321 2.58 -28.99 21.83
N ALA A 322 1.64 -28.29 22.48
CA ALA A 322 1.31 -26.90 22.15
C ALA A 322 2.53 -25.99 22.36
N LEU A 323 3.20 -26.08 23.51
CA LEU A 323 4.40 -25.28 23.78
C LEU A 323 5.52 -25.54 22.78
N ALA A 324 5.75 -26.80 22.39
CA ALA A 324 6.77 -27.15 21.41
C ALA A 324 6.46 -26.56 20.03
N VAL A 325 5.22 -26.70 19.55
CA VAL A 325 4.83 -26.16 18.23
C VAL A 325 4.86 -24.63 18.23
N TRP A 326 4.38 -23.98 19.29
CA TRP A 326 4.48 -22.52 19.41
C TRP A 326 5.92 -22.04 19.51
N ALA A 327 6.81 -22.77 20.17
CA ALA A 327 8.24 -22.45 20.20
C ALA A 327 8.84 -22.54 18.78
N VAL A 328 8.50 -23.56 18.00
CA VAL A 328 8.93 -23.68 16.60
C VAL A 328 8.39 -22.50 15.76
N VAL A 329 7.11 -22.14 15.91
CA VAL A 329 6.52 -20.98 15.20
C VAL A 329 7.26 -19.70 15.56
N LEU A 330 7.58 -19.47 16.82
CA LEU A 330 8.34 -18.29 17.27
C LEU A 330 9.77 -18.29 16.73
N ILE A 331 10.46 -19.45 16.76
CA ILE A 331 11.81 -19.57 16.20
C ILE A 331 11.79 -19.25 14.70
N LEU A 332 10.86 -19.81 13.94
CA LEU A 332 10.73 -19.53 12.51
C LEU A 332 10.36 -18.06 12.26
N PHE A 333 9.49 -17.47 13.06
CA PHE A 333 9.16 -16.05 12.97
C PHE A 333 10.39 -15.17 13.14
N PHE A 334 11.25 -15.45 14.12
CA PHE A 334 12.46 -14.65 14.35
C PHE A 334 13.61 -14.96 13.38
N ALA A 335 13.68 -16.18 12.82
CA ALA A 335 14.73 -16.57 11.89
C ALA A 335 14.42 -16.18 10.44
N ASP A 336 13.22 -16.46 9.96
CA ASP A 336 12.83 -16.33 8.56
C ASP A 336 11.57 -15.45 8.37
N GLY A 337 10.92 -15.03 9.46
CA GLY A 337 9.70 -14.26 9.41
C GLY A 337 9.89 -12.88 8.78
N ASN A 338 8.89 -12.41 8.08
CA ASN A 338 8.91 -11.07 7.50
C ASN A 338 8.57 -10.04 8.59
N HIS A 339 9.60 -9.44 9.18
CA HIS A 339 9.47 -8.48 10.27
C HIS A 339 9.06 -7.08 9.82
N GLY A 340 8.45 -6.95 8.63
CA GLY A 340 7.95 -5.67 8.13
C GLY A 340 7.03 -5.02 9.14
N PHE A 341 7.29 -3.75 9.43
CA PHE A 341 6.47 -2.92 10.28
C PHE A 341 5.61 -2.03 9.38
N TYR A 342 4.34 -2.31 9.30
CA TYR A 342 3.33 -1.37 8.85
C TYR A 342 2.38 -1.14 10.03
N GLY A 343 1.63 -0.12 9.99
CA GLY A 343 0.72 0.26 11.06
C GLY A 343 0.39 1.72 10.88
N ASP A 344 -0.54 2.19 11.65
CA ASP A 344 -1.00 3.58 11.60
C ASP A 344 0.17 4.55 11.68
N ARG A 345 0.40 5.24 10.57
CA ARG A 345 1.30 6.39 10.49
C ARG A 345 0.54 7.59 10.01
N LEU A 346 0.82 8.70 10.62
CA LEU A 346 0.19 9.97 10.36
C LEU A 346 1.27 10.95 9.90
N PHE A 347 1.00 11.66 8.82
CA PHE A 347 1.80 12.81 8.42
C PHE A 347 1.11 14.08 8.91
N VAL A 348 1.80 14.79 9.81
CA VAL A 348 1.26 15.93 10.57
C VAL A 348 1.90 17.20 10.05
N ILE A 349 1.15 18.01 9.32
CA ILE A 349 1.64 19.28 8.77
C ILE A 349 1.29 20.39 9.77
N LEU A 350 2.29 21.21 10.10
CA LEU A 350 2.13 22.35 10.98
C LEU A 350 1.71 23.60 10.21
N LYS A 351 0.99 24.53 10.87
CA LYS A 351 0.53 25.78 10.25
C LYS A 351 1.66 26.74 9.94
N ASP A 352 2.63 26.84 10.85
CA ASP A 352 3.72 27.80 10.75
C ASP A 352 4.86 27.25 9.87
N GLN A 353 4.81 27.52 8.58
CA GLN A 353 5.84 27.15 7.61
C GLN A 353 6.92 28.22 7.51
N ALA A 354 8.09 27.88 6.99
CA ALA A 354 9.14 28.85 6.76
C ALA A 354 8.81 29.76 5.57
N ASP A 355 9.24 31.03 5.65
CA ASP A 355 9.21 31.95 4.53
C ASP A 355 10.63 32.16 4.00
N LEU A 356 10.90 31.64 2.81
CA LEU A 356 12.19 31.74 2.14
C LEU A 356 12.27 32.87 1.10
N SER A 357 11.31 33.79 1.05
CA SER A 357 11.28 34.88 0.07
C SER A 357 12.56 35.71 0.04
N SER A 358 13.19 35.91 1.21
CA SER A 358 14.49 36.65 1.29
C SER A 358 15.67 35.86 0.73
N VAL A 359 15.59 34.54 0.68
CA VAL A 359 16.67 33.66 0.23
C VAL A 359 16.85 33.74 -1.28
N ARG A 360 15.78 33.97 -2.04
CA ARG A 360 15.83 34.19 -3.50
C ARG A 360 16.74 35.33 -3.94
N GLN A 361 16.99 36.31 -3.07
CA GLN A 361 17.83 37.47 -3.37
C GLN A 361 19.34 37.16 -3.29
N ILE A 362 19.71 36.03 -2.69
CA ILE A 362 21.11 35.62 -2.59
C ILE A 362 21.57 35.09 -3.95
N LYS A 363 22.62 35.69 -4.51
CA LYS A 363 23.12 35.34 -5.85
C LYS A 363 24.02 34.10 -5.86
N ASP A 364 24.86 34.00 -4.84
CA ASP A 364 25.71 32.80 -4.68
C ASP A 364 24.84 31.61 -4.34
N ILE A 365 24.91 30.54 -5.13
CA ILE A 365 24.00 29.41 -5.00
C ILE A 365 24.24 28.60 -3.74
N ASP A 366 25.51 28.47 -3.31
CA ASP A 366 25.86 27.72 -2.12
C ASP A 366 25.44 28.50 -0.85
N GLU A 367 25.64 29.82 -0.84
CA GLU A 367 25.14 30.68 0.24
C GLU A 367 23.60 30.65 0.28
N ARG A 368 22.94 30.66 -0.84
CA ARG A 368 21.48 30.60 -0.98
C ARG A 368 20.91 29.29 -0.39
N ARG A 369 21.47 28.15 -0.78
CA ARG A 369 21.09 26.82 -0.30
C ARG A 369 21.37 26.67 1.19
N THR A 370 22.52 27.17 1.65
CA THR A 370 22.88 27.15 3.07
C THR A 370 21.91 27.99 3.92
N ALA A 371 21.57 29.20 3.46
CA ALA A 371 20.60 30.04 4.15
C ALA A 371 19.21 29.40 4.20
N ALA A 372 18.76 28.77 3.09
CA ALA A 372 17.50 28.04 3.03
C ALA A 372 17.47 26.91 4.07
N TYR A 373 18.48 26.04 4.08
CA TYR A 373 18.59 24.93 5.01
C TYR A 373 18.57 25.39 6.48
N GLN A 374 19.34 26.44 6.80
CA GLN A 374 19.40 26.99 8.17
C GLN A 374 18.04 27.57 8.62
N MET A 375 17.35 28.29 7.74
CA MET A 375 16.04 28.85 8.05
C MET A 375 14.98 27.75 8.25
N LEU A 376 14.98 26.74 7.38
CA LEU A 376 14.05 25.61 7.44
C LEU A 376 14.25 24.78 8.70
N THR A 377 15.48 24.37 8.98
CA THR A 377 15.80 23.55 10.17
C THR A 377 15.56 24.31 11.47
N LYS A 378 15.87 25.62 11.52
CA LYS A 378 15.56 26.48 12.67
C LYS A 378 14.04 26.55 12.90
N LYS A 379 13.25 26.88 11.86
CA LYS A 379 11.78 26.97 11.95
C LYS A 379 11.18 25.68 12.48
N ALA A 380 11.56 24.54 11.91
CA ALA A 380 11.07 23.24 12.31
C ALA A 380 11.44 22.90 13.77
N ASN A 381 12.68 23.17 14.19
CA ASN A 381 13.11 22.93 15.57
C ASN A 381 12.33 23.78 16.59
N GLU A 382 12.07 25.04 16.28
CA GLU A 382 11.33 25.94 17.16
C GLU A 382 9.86 25.56 17.29
N THR A 383 9.18 25.33 16.16
CA THR A 383 7.73 25.13 16.14
C THR A 383 7.31 23.70 16.49
N GLN A 384 8.12 22.69 16.20
CA GLN A 384 7.83 21.30 16.54
C GLN A 384 8.16 20.93 17.98
N ALA A 385 8.94 21.75 18.71
CA ALA A 385 9.47 21.42 20.05
C ALA A 385 8.41 20.95 21.04
N GLY A 386 7.25 21.59 21.04
CA GLY A 386 6.14 21.27 21.94
C GLY A 386 5.55 19.87 21.68
N LEU A 387 5.30 19.54 20.41
CA LEU A 387 4.77 18.25 20.01
C LEU A 387 5.83 17.14 20.23
N ARG A 388 7.08 17.36 19.83
CA ARG A 388 8.17 16.42 20.06
C ARG A 388 8.31 16.06 21.53
N LYS A 389 8.34 17.06 22.42
CA LYS A 389 8.38 16.85 23.88
C LYS A 389 7.20 16.02 24.38
N THR A 390 6.00 16.26 23.85
CA THR A 390 4.80 15.50 24.24
C THR A 390 4.95 14.04 23.78
N PHE A 391 5.35 13.82 22.53
CA PHE A 391 5.53 12.48 22.01
C PHE A 391 6.61 11.70 22.78
N ASP A 392 7.72 12.33 23.10
CA ASP A 392 8.78 11.74 23.93
C ASP A 392 8.25 11.31 25.29
N SER A 393 7.42 12.14 25.94
CA SER A 393 6.85 11.86 27.28
C SER A 393 5.88 10.66 27.27
N PHE A 394 5.21 10.39 26.14
CA PHE A 394 4.29 9.27 25.96
C PHE A 394 4.90 8.09 25.21
N GLY A 395 6.18 8.16 24.82
CA GLY A 395 6.86 7.11 24.05
C GLY A 395 6.34 6.93 22.62
N VAL A 396 5.67 7.95 22.06
CA VAL A 396 5.17 7.97 20.67
C VAL A 396 6.37 8.21 19.74
N LYS A 397 6.60 7.33 18.80
CA LYS A 397 7.70 7.47 17.81
C LYS A 397 7.31 8.46 16.73
N TYR A 398 8.26 9.29 16.33
CA TYR A 398 8.07 10.26 15.24
C TYR A 398 9.36 10.49 14.47
N THR A 399 9.24 10.98 13.23
CA THR A 399 10.33 11.46 12.37
C THR A 399 10.02 12.93 12.03
N PRO A 400 10.92 13.88 12.33
CA PRO A 400 10.71 15.28 11.99
C PRO A 400 11.15 15.61 10.57
N TYR A 401 10.46 16.57 9.95
CA TYR A 401 10.77 17.13 8.63
C TYR A 401 10.94 18.65 8.71
N TYR A 402 11.83 19.20 7.90
CA TYR A 402 12.06 20.65 7.86
C TYR A 402 11.63 21.26 6.52
N LEU A 403 11.76 20.56 5.39
CA LEU A 403 11.44 21.07 4.06
C LEU A 403 9.94 21.39 3.92
N VAL A 404 9.09 20.54 4.44
CA VAL A 404 7.74 20.87 4.91
C VAL A 404 7.82 20.80 6.43
N ASN A 405 7.38 21.83 7.14
CA ASN A 405 7.35 21.78 8.59
C ASN A 405 6.31 20.78 9.07
N ALA A 406 6.73 19.52 9.22
CA ALA A 406 5.87 18.37 9.44
C ALA A 406 6.53 17.31 10.34
N LEU A 407 5.73 16.37 10.78
CA LEU A 407 6.16 15.19 11.55
C LEU A 407 5.48 13.95 10.97
N GLU A 408 6.23 12.88 10.66
CA GLU A 408 5.64 11.55 10.54
C GLU A 408 5.51 10.95 11.94
N VAL A 409 4.30 10.56 12.35
CA VAL A 409 4.04 10.08 13.71
C VAL A 409 3.48 8.66 13.64
N ARG A 410 4.09 7.74 14.41
CA ARG A 410 3.55 6.40 14.57
C ARG A 410 2.41 6.42 15.60
N GLY A 411 1.18 6.41 15.10
CA GLY A 411 0.02 6.46 15.98
C GLY A 411 -1.28 6.40 15.22
N GLY A 412 -2.26 5.70 15.79
CA GLY A 412 -3.57 5.51 15.19
C GLY A 412 -4.60 6.56 15.61
N THR A 413 -5.86 6.15 15.64
CA THR A 413 -7.03 7.00 15.88
C THR A 413 -6.92 7.89 17.12
N LEU A 414 -6.36 7.37 18.22
CA LEU A 414 -6.23 8.18 19.45
C LEU A 414 -5.20 9.30 19.30
N VAL A 415 -4.09 9.04 18.63
CA VAL A 415 -3.07 10.06 18.35
C VAL A 415 -3.63 11.08 17.34
N ARG A 416 -4.35 10.64 16.32
CA ARG A 416 -5.05 11.53 15.38
C ARG A 416 -6.04 12.46 16.10
N LEU A 417 -6.84 11.91 17.01
CA LEU A 417 -7.79 12.70 17.81
C LEU A 417 -7.07 13.75 18.68
N TYR A 418 -5.96 13.36 19.32
CA TYR A 418 -5.14 14.32 20.06
C TYR A 418 -4.62 15.43 19.15
N LEU A 419 -4.04 15.07 18.00
CA LEU A 419 -3.48 16.02 17.03
C LEU A 419 -4.54 16.98 16.48
N SER A 420 -5.77 16.51 16.25
CA SER A 420 -6.86 17.36 15.77
C SER A 420 -7.29 18.45 16.76
N THR A 421 -6.90 18.33 18.04
CA THR A 421 -7.17 19.36 19.07
C THR A 421 -6.04 20.39 19.18
N ARG A 422 -4.94 20.21 18.44
CA ARG A 422 -3.75 21.07 18.56
C ARG A 422 -3.83 22.26 17.62
N SER A 423 -3.67 23.47 18.18
CA SER A 423 -3.80 24.72 17.42
C SER A 423 -2.65 24.94 16.42
N GLU A 424 -1.47 24.37 16.69
CA GLU A 424 -0.28 24.41 15.84
C GLU A 424 -0.36 23.47 14.63
N VAL A 425 -1.25 22.48 14.67
CA VAL A 425 -1.45 21.53 13.57
C VAL A 425 -2.39 22.14 12.53
N ASP A 426 -1.98 22.11 11.26
CA ASP A 426 -2.81 22.47 10.13
C ASP A 426 -3.72 21.29 9.77
N ARG A 427 -3.11 20.15 9.48
CA ARG A 427 -3.82 18.92 9.10
C ARG A 427 -3.03 17.66 9.39
N VAL A 428 -3.74 16.56 9.43
CA VAL A 428 -3.20 15.23 9.66
C VAL A 428 -3.69 14.32 8.53
N ILE A 429 -2.76 13.88 7.70
CA ILE A 429 -3.02 12.99 6.58
C ILE A 429 -2.42 11.59 6.84
N PRO A 430 -2.87 10.54 6.16
CA PRO A 430 -2.25 9.22 6.24
C PRO A 430 -0.79 9.24 5.73
N SER A 431 0.07 8.41 6.29
CA SER A 431 1.44 8.16 5.82
C SER A 431 1.71 6.66 5.88
N GLN A 432 0.94 5.90 5.16
CA GLN A 432 1.01 4.44 5.18
C GLN A 432 2.34 3.97 4.59
N ARG A 433 3.08 3.15 5.35
CA ARG A 433 4.34 2.57 4.87
C ARG A 433 4.12 1.11 4.53
N LEU A 434 3.96 0.85 3.25
CA LEU A 434 3.82 -0.51 2.74
C LEU A 434 5.15 -1.27 2.85
N ARG A 435 5.09 -2.60 2.89
CA ARG A 435 6.30 -3.43 2.80
C ARG A 435 6.98 -3.18 1.46
N PRO A 436 8.31 -3.09 1.39
CA PRO A 436 9.00 -3.05 0.10
C PRO A 436 8.68 -4.31 -0.71
N ALA A 437 8.67 -4.20 -2.04
CA ALA A 437 8.60 -5.35 -2.90
C ALA A 437 9.76 -6.30 -2.58
N ALA A 438 9.51 -7.60 -2.61
CA ALA A 438 10.62 -8.55 -2.57
C ALA A 438 11.55 -8.24 -3.74
N PRO A 439 12.89 -8.29 -3.54
CA PRO A 439 13.81 -8.16 -4.66
C PRO A 439 13.31 -9.07 -5.78
N SER A 440 12.97 -8.50 -6.93
CA SER A 440 12.63 -9.29 -8.08
C SER A 440 13.85 -10.18 -8.31
N GLN A 441 13.68 -11.52 -8.22
CA GLN A 441 14.72 -12.43 -8.73
C GLN A 441 14.81 -12.12 -10.21
N GLY A 442 15.65 -11.11 -10.53
CA GLY A 442 15.84 -10.58 -11.84
C GLY A 442 14.52 -10.58 -12.64
N LEU A 443 13.88 -9.45 -12.82
CA LEU A 443 13.60 -9.10 -14.18
C LEU A 443 14.99 -9.01 -14.82
N ALA A 444 15.61 -10.18 -15.02
CA ALA A 444 16.60 -10.32 -16.06
C ALA A 444 15.94 -9.66 -17.24
N ALA A 445 16.52 -8.57 -17.71
CA ALA A 445 16.00 -7.85 -18.83
C ALA A 445 15.60 -8.89 -19.89
N THR A 446 14.31 -9.24 -19.93
CA THR A 446 13.75 -10.07 -20.98
C THR A 446 13.70 -9.27 -22.28
N GLY A 447 14.20 -8.03 -22.24
CA GLY A 447 14.54 -7.19 -23.36
C GLY A 447 16.05 -7.22 -23.57
N GLY A 448 16.60 -8.24 -24.21
CA GLY A 448 17.94 -8.24 -24.74
C GLY A 448 18.05 -7.29 -25.93
N GLN A 449 17.71 -6.02 -25.78
CA GLN A 449 18.16 -5.03 -26.75
C GLN A 449 19.65 -4.79 -26.48
N THR A 450 20.43 -4.89 -27.54
CA THR A 450 21.86 -4.55 -27.51
C THR A 450 22.01 -3.06 -27.27
N ALA A 451 23.15 -2.65 -26.68
CA ALA A 451 23.50 -1.24 -26.52
C ALA A 451 23.26 -0.49 -27.83
N PRO A 452 22.56 0.65 -27.79
CA PRO A 452 22.32 1.43 -29.01
C PRO A 452 23.64 1.93 -29.60
N THR A 453 23.70 2.04 -30.93
CA THR A 453 24.91 2.44 -31.65
C THR A 453 24.80 3.85 -32.23
N GLY A 454 24.03 4.73 -31.64
CA GLY A 454 23.91 6.10 -32.13
C GLY A 454 22.84 6.89 -31.39
N VAL A 455 22.75 8.16 -31.74
CA VAL A 455 21.80 9.09 -31.14
C VAL A 455 20.38 8.61 -31.39
N GLN A 456 19.59 8.51 -30.31
CA GLN A 456 18.21 8.07 -30.38
C GLN A 456 17.29 9.18 -30.90
N TRP A 457 16.13 8.78 -31.43
CA TRP A 457 15.18 9.72 -32.04
C TRP A 457 14.72 10.84 -31.10
N ASN A 458 14.51 10.51 -29.82
CA ASN A 458 14.08 11.42 -28.78
C ASN A 458 15.13 12.52 -28.47
N VAL A 459 16.41 12.15 -28.48
CA VAL A 459 17.54 13.07 -28.30
C VAL A 459 17.63 14.05 -29.48
N SER A 460 17.47 13.55 -30.70
CA SER A 460 17.52 14.37 -31.92
C SER A 460 16.27 15.24 -32.07
N MET A 461 15.09 14.79 -31.63
CA MET A 461 13.84 15.55 -31.69
C MET A 461 13.94 16.87 -30.96
N ILE A 462 14.54 16.85 -29.77
CA ILE A 462 14.70 18.09 -28.96
C ILE A 462 16.00 18.84 -29.28
N GLY A 463 16.82 18.34 -30.22
CA GLY A 463 18.05 19.00 -30.67
C GLY A 463 19.24 18.94 -29.73
N ALA A 464 19.27 17.97 -28.76
CA ALA A 464 20.39 17.84 -27.83
C ALA A 464 21.70 17.42 -28.53
N ASP A 465 21.65 16.62 -29.59
CA ASP A 465 22.77 16.24 -30.42
C ASP A 465 23.41 17.47 -31.16
N LYS A 466 22.60 18.47 -31.50
CA LYS A 466 23.08 19.72 -32.04
C LYS A 466 23.79 20.57 -31.00
N VAL A 467 23.28 20.60 -29.76
CA VAL A 467 23.97 21.27 -28.65
C VAL A 467 25.35 20.66 -28.44
N TRP A 468 25.48 19.33 -28.47
CA TRP A 468 26.79 18.68 -28.32
C TRP A 468 27.75 19.02 -29.48
N SER A 469 27.24 18.95 -30.70
CA SER A 469 28.09 19.12 -31.90
C SER A 469 28.47 20.57 -32.19
N GLU A 470 27.57 21.52 -31.94
CA GLU A 470 27.79 22.94 -32.30
C GLU A 470 28.39 23.77 -31.15
N PHE A 471 27.99 23.47 -29.89
CA PHE A 471 28.45 24.24 -28.73
C PHE A 471 29.47 23.50 -27.88
N GLY A 472 29.63 22.17 -28.07
CA GLY A 472 30.53 21.33 -27.29
C GLY A 472 30.07 21.10 -25.84
N VAL A 473 28.79 21.38 -25.53
CA VAL A 473 28.21 21.30 -24.20
C VAL A 473 27.49 19.98 -24.03
N ARG A 474 27.75 19.26 -22.94
CA ARG A 474 27.20 17.93 -22.67
C ARG A 474 26.67 17.78 -21.24
N GLY A 475 26.58 18.88 -20.46
CA GLY A 475 26.06 18.88 -19.07
C GLY A 475 27.13 18.90 -17.99
N GLU A 476 28.36 19.20 -18.34
CA GLU A 476 29.50 19.27 -17.40
C GLU A 476 29.23 20.26 -16.25
N GLY A 477 29.60 19.86 -15.03
CA GLY A 477 29.49 20.70 -13.84
C GLY A 477 28.11 20.70 -13.17
N ILE A 478 27.11 20.02 -13.75
CA ILE A 478 25.74 19.98 -13.21
C ILE A 478 25.49 18.65 -12.48
N VAL A 479 24.89 18.75 -11.30
CA VAL A 479 24.50 17.61 -10.45
C VAL A 479 23.01 17.34 -10.62
N VAL A 480 22.68 16.19 -11.18
CA VAL A 480 21.32 15.70 -11.33
C VAL A 480 20.91 14.96 -10.06
N GLY A 481 19.80 15.34 -9.46
CA GLY A 481 19.14 14.61 -8.40
C GLY A 481 18.10 13.64 -8.97
N GLN A 482 18.23 12.36 -8.66
CA GLN A 482 17.28 11.32 -9.03
C GLN A 482 16.47 10.88 -7.83
N SER A 483 15.17 11.19 -7.79
CA SER A 483 14.23 10.77 -6.75
C SER A 483 13.19 9.84 -7.37
N ASP A 484 13.38 8.52 -7.22
CA ASP A 484 12.61 7.50 -7.95
C ASP A 484 12.72 6.13 -7.26
N THR A 485 12.62 5.02 -7.99
CA THR A 485 12.77 3.66 -7.47
C THR A 485 14.21 3.28 -7.09
N GLY A 486 15.16 4.12 -7.43
CA GLY A 486 16.60 3.93 -7.24
C GLY A 486 17.38 4.16 -8.53
N ALA A 487 18.61 3.62 -8.59
CA ALA A 487 19.47 3.64 -9.77
C ALA A 487 20.42 2.44 -9.74
N ASP A 488 20.57 1.73 -10.86
CA ASP A 488 21.60 0.68 -11.00
C ASP A 488 22.96 1.31 -11.30
N VAL A 489 23.75 1.60 -10.27
CA VAL A 489 25.08 2.18 -10.42
C VAL A 489 26.05 1.30 -11.22
N LYS A 490 25.76 0.01 -11.38
CA LYS A 490 26.60 -0.91 -12.14
C LYS A 490 26.32 -0.87 -13.64
N HIS A 491 25.24 -0.18 -14.06
CA HIS A 491 24.91 -0.06 -15.46
C HIS A 491 25.98 0.76 -16.20
N PRO A 492 26.53 0.28 -17.35
CA PRO A 492 27.61 0.97 -18.08
C PRO A 492 27.29 2.42 -18.48
N GLU A 493 26.02 2.72 -18.74
CA GLU A 493 25.55 4.07 -19.11
C GLU A 493 25.59 5.06 -17.95
N LEU A 494 25.54 4.59 -16.70
CA LEU A 494 25.33 5.41 -15.49
C LEU A 494 26.54 5.43 -14.56
N HIS A 495 27.34 4.36 -14.59
CA HIS A 495 28.43 4.12 -13.65
C HIS A 495 29.38 5.31 -13.51
N ASP A 496 29.96 5.76 -14.64
CA ASP A 496 31.02 6.78 -14.62
C ASP A 496 30.54 8.17 -14.19
N SER A 497 29.23 8.42 -14.27
CA SER A 497 28.60 9.69 -13.92
C SER A 497 28.15 9.76 -12.46
N TYR A 498 28.27 8.65 -11.70
CA TYR A 498 27.93 8.64 -10.27
C TYR A 498 28.93 9.41 -9.46
N ARG A 499 28.49 10.48 -8.76
CA ARG A 499 29.36 11.31 -7.92
C ARG A 499 30.04 10.50 -6.81
N GLY A 500 29.36 9.49 -6.28
CA GLY A 500 29.86 8.61 -5.24
C GLY A 500 31.05 7.72 -5.65
N ASN A 501 31.34 7.57 -6.92
CA ASN A 501 32.55 6.85 -7.35
C ASN A 501 33.86 7.50 -6.86
N THR A 502 33.83 8.80 -6.66
CA THR A 502 35.00 9.57 -6.17
C THR A 502 34.88 9.92 -4.70
N GLU A 503 33.67 9.99 -4.15
CA GLU A 503 33.40 10.55 -2.82
C GLU A 503 32.79 9.54 -1.84
N GLY A 504 32.42 8.34 -2.32
CA GLY A 504 31.68 7.33 -1.57
C GLY A 504 30.16 7.57 -1.61
N ASP A 505 29.42 6.65 -1.00
CA ASP A 505 27.95 6.68 -1.02
C ASP A 505 27.36 7.72 -0.03
N ASP A 506 28.11 8.13 0.99
CA ASP A 506 27.70 9.24 1.86
C ASP A 506 27.48 10.52 1.04
N TYR A 507 26.37 11.21 1.32
CA TYR A 507 25.90 12.41 0.57
C TYR A 507 25.53 12.18 -0.90
N ASN A 508 25.58 10.94 -1.41
CA ASN A 508 25.35 10.64 -2.81
C ASN A 508 24.23 9.61 -3.04
N TRP A 509 23.94 8.80 -2.01
CA TRP A 509 22.88 7.81 -2.01
C TRP A 509 22.09 7.83 -0.72
N PHE A 510 20.76 7.82 -0.84
CA PHE A 510 19.87 7.65 0.30
C PHE A 510 18.74 6.67 0.00
N ASP A 511 18.52 5.73 0.91
CA ASP A 511 17.40 4.79 0.87
C ASP A 511 16.56 4.92 2.16
N PRO A 512 15.45 5.70 2.15
CA PRO A 512 14.59 5.86 3.32
C PRO A 512 13.86 4.59 3.73
N TRP A 513 13.88 3.54 2.88
CA TRP A 513 13.40 2.21 3.22
C TRP A 513 14.41 1.40 4.04
N GLY A 514 15.67 1.80 4.03
CA GLY A 514 16.75 1.15 4.78
C GLY A 514 17.15 -0.23 4.25
N GLN A 515 16.97 -0.49 2.95
CA GLN A 515 17.28 -1.78 2.32
C GLN A 515 18.66 -1.83 1.70
N SER A 516 19.18 -0.69 1.26
CA SER A 516 20.47 -0.64 0.57
C SER A 516 21.32 0.54 1.04
N SER A 517 22.60 0.26 1.27
CA SER A 517 23.62 1.26 1.56
C SER A 517 24.37 1.76 0.32
N SER A 518 24.04 1.26 -0.87
CA SER A 518 24.61 1.69 -2.14
C SER A 518 23.52 1.75 -3.20
N PRO A 519 23.70 2.54 -4.28
CA PRO A 519 22.67 2.68 -5.30
C PRO A 519 22.26 1.35 -5.92
N THR A 520 20.98 1.05 -5.82
CA THR A 520 20.32 -0.11 -6.42
C THR A 520 18.93 0.27 -6.89
N ASP A 521 18.41 -0.45 -7.87
CA ASP A 521 17.05 -0.29 -8.36
C ASP A 521 16.42 -1.67 -8.58
N GLU A 522 15.44 -2.01 -7.75
CA GLU A 522 14.74 -3.30 -7.81
C GLU A 522 13.58 -3.30 -8.82
N LEU A 523 13.08 -2.12 -9.19
CA LEU A 523 11.92 -1.96 -10.06
C LEU A 523 12.30 -1.56 -11.48
N GLY A 524 13.43 -0.87 -11.66
CA GLY A 524 14.00 -0.50 -12.96
C GLY A 524 13.60 0.88 -13.47
N HIS A 525 12.51 1.47 -13.00
CA HIS A 525 11.99 2.73 -13.48
C HIS A 525 12.99 3.89 -13.29
N GLY A 526 13.60 4.01 -12.11
CA GLY A 526 14.59 5.06 -11.83
C GLY A 526 15.87 4.92 -12.67
N THR A 527 16.30 3.69 -12.95
CA THR A 527 17.43 3.42 -13.86
C THR A 527 17.11 3.86 -15.30
N HIS A 528 15.87 3.65 -15.75
CA HIS A 528 15.42 4.06 -17.08
C HIS A 528 15.34 5.58 -17.20
N THR A 529 14.72 6.26 -16.25
CA THR A 529 14.60 7.71 -16.25
C THR A 529 15.96 8.39 -16.15
N LEU A 530 16.87 7.90 -15.30
CA LEU A 530 18.22 8.42 -15.17
C LEU A 530 19.04 8.24 -16.45
N GLY A 531 18.92 7.08 -17.12
CA GLY A 531 19.55 6.85 -18.42
C GLY A 531 19.07 7.79 -19.51
N THR A 532 17.80 8.16 -19.49
CA THR A 532 17.23 9.17 -20.40
C THR A 532 17.82 10.57 -20.13
N ILE A 533 18.16 10.88 -18.86
CA ILE A 533 18.80 12.17 -18.52
C ILE A 533 20.25 12.22 -19.01
N LEU A 534 21.07 11.23 -18.62
CA LEU A 534 22.53 11.33 -18.73
C LEU A 534 23.25 10.05 -19.23
N GLY A 535 22.50 9.07 -19.75
CA GLY A 535 23.10 7.88 -20.32
C GLY A 535 24.06 8.19 -21.48
N LYS A 536 25.11 7.39 -21.60
CA LYS A 536 26.08 7.47 -22.68
C LYS A 536 25.49 6.92 -23.98
N ASN A 537 26.29 6.77 -25.00
CA ASN A 537 25.96 6.09 -26.26
C ASN A 537 24.71 6.64 -27.00
N GLY A 538 24.33 7.90 -26.73
CA GLY A 538 23.25 8.60 -27.44
C GLY A 538 21.83 8.30 -26.91
N ILE A 539 21.68 7.75 -25.72
CA ILE A 539 20.37 7.58 -25.07
C ILE A 539 20.03 8.75 -24.13
N GLY A 540 21.03 9.36 -23.46
CA GLY A 540 20.86 10.46 -22.53
C GLY A 540 21.02 11.83 -23.20
N ILE A 541 20.43 12.84 -22.60
CA ILE A 541 20.42 14.23 -23.09
C ILE A 541 21.70 14.97 -22.65
N ALA A 542 22.12 14.81 -21.40
CA ALA A 542 23.26 15.50 -20.78
C ALA A 542 24.29 14.49 -20.25
N PRO A 543 25.02 13.77 -21.15
CA PRO A 543 25.78 12.57 -20.78
C PRO A 543 27.02 12.83 -19.94
N ASP A 544 27.46 14.08 -19.77
CA ASP A 544 28.63 14.44 -18.96
C ASP A 544 28.25 15.14 -17.64
N SER A 545 26.94 15.13 -17.28
CA SER A 545 26.45 15.50 -15.95
C SER A 545 26.80 14.40 -14.92
N THR A 546 26.86 14.79 -13.64
CA THR A 546 26.97 13.84 -12.51
C THR A 546 25.61 13.63 -11.84
N TRP A 547 25.46 12.55 -11.08
CA TRP A 547 24.22 12.28 -10.40
C TRP A 547 24.39 11.82 -8.95
N ILE A 548 23.36 12.15 -8.15
CA ILE A 548 23.05 11.60 -6.83
C ILE A 548 21.64 11.03 -6.85
N ALA A 549 21.34 10.08 -5.99
CA ALA A 549 20.01 9.46 -6.02
C ALA A 549 19.44 9.14 -4.64
N CYS A 550 18.12 9.09 -4.59
CA CYS A 550 17.33 8.66 -3.44
C CYS A 550 16.20 7.73 -3.90
N ALA A 551 16.06 6.58 -3.24
CA ALA A 551 15.02 5.61 -3.56
C ALA A 551 13.74 5.88 -2.75
N ASN A 552 12.86 6.77 -3.22
CA ASN A 552 11.60 7.07 -2.54
C ASN A 552 10.55 5.97 -2.74
N GLN A 553 10.68 5.16 -3.78
CA GLN A 553 9.80 4.04 -4.08
C GLN A 553 10.57 2.72 -4.12
N ARG A 554 10.15 1.75 -3.30
CA ARG A 554 10.55 0.33 -3.39
C ARG A 554 9.35 -0.55 -3.78
N ARG A 555 8.29 0.10 -4.24
CA ARG A 555 7.06 -0.36 -4.87
C ARG A 555 6.55 0.75 -5.78
N PRO A 556 5.59 0.45 -6.68
CA PRO A 556 4.95 1.51 -7.47
C PRO A 556 4.01 2.40 -6.63
N LEU A 557 4.26 2.52 -5.33
CA LEU A 557 3.53 3.35 -4.37
C LEU A 557 4.49 3.89 -3.31
N GLY A 558 4.40 5.18 -3.03
CA GLY A 558 5.12 5.87 -1.97
C GLY A 558 4.22 6.35 -0.83
N ASN A 559 4.63 7.37 -0.15
CA ASN A 559 3.84 8.15 0.81
C ASN A 559 4.47 9.54 1.00
N PRO A 560 3.76 10.50 1.63
CA PRO A 560 4.28 11.86 1.82
C PRO A 560 5.65 11.92 2.51
N ALA A 561 5.87 11.05 3.49
CA ALA A 561 7.11 11.02 4.26
C ALA A 561 8.31 10.56 3.41
N LEU A 562 8.17 9.48 2.63
CA LEU A 562 9.22 8.95 1.77
C LEU A 562 9.60 9.92 0.64
N TYR A 563 8.61 10.59 0.07
CA TYR A 563 8.86 11.63 -0.94
C TYR A 563 9.64 12.80 -0.34
N LEU A 564 9.23 13.22 0.86
CA LEU A 564 9.89 14.33 1.55
C LEU A 564 11.29 13.97 2.06
N ASP A 565 11.51 12.73 2.48
CA ASP A 565 12.85 12.21 2.82
C ASP A 565 13.83 12.45 1.65
N CYS A 566 13.42 12.08 0.43
CA CYS A 566 14.25 12.29 -0.76
C CYS A 566 14.36 13.79 -1.14
N MET A 567 13.28 14.56 -1.09
CA MET A 567 13.33 16.00 -1.39
C MET A 567 14.27 16.74 -0.42
N GLN A 568 14.29 16.38 0.86
CA GLN A 568 15.24 16.93 1.84
C GLN A 568 16.68 16.54 1.53
N PHE A 569 16.90 15.28 1.15
CA PHE A 569 18.22 14.79 0.75
C PHE A 569 18.75 15.55 -0.48
N MET A 570 17.89 15.90 -1.45
CA MET A 570 18.31 16.67 -2.62
C MET A 570 18.69 18.11 -2.29
N LEU A 571 18.08 18.72 -1.25
CA LEU A 571 18.46 20.08 -0.80
C LEU A 571 19.75 20.09 0.03
N ALA A 572 19.86 19.14 0.94
CA ALA A 572 21.00 19.06 1.86
C ALA A 572 21.34 17.58 2.09
N PRO A 573 22.10 16.96 1.17
CA PRO A 573 22.57 15.61 1.34
C PRO A 573 23.26 15.40 2.68
N PHE A 574 23.13 14.21 3.26
CA PHE A 574 23.70 13.85 4.54
C PHE A 574 24.31 12.46 4.49
N PRO A 575 25.26 12.11 5.40
CA PRO A 575 25.85 10.78 5.41
C PRO A 575 24.84 9.72 5.83
N GLN A 576 25.07 8.49 5.43
CA GLN A 576 24.19 7.37 5.78
C GLN A 576 24.10 7.20 7.30
N GLY A 577 22.87 7.14 7.81
CA GLY A 577 22.62 7.13 9.25
C GLY A 577 22.80 8.46 9.96
N GLY A 578 23.12 9.55 9.25
CA GLY A 578 23.21 10.90 9.77
C GLY A 578 21.84 11.51 10.13
N ASP A 579 21.88 12.60 10.87
CA ASP A 579 20.70 13.40 11.24
C ASP A 579 20.47 14.50 10.18
N PRO A 580 19.38 14.46 9.39
CA PRO A 580 19.12 15.47 8.36
C PRO A 580 19.11 16.92 8.88
N PHE A 581 18.85 17.13 10.18
CA PHE A 581 18.82 18.46 10.79
C PHE A 581 20.18 18.99 11.20
N LYS A 582 21.22 18.15 11.21
CA LYS A 582 22.55 18.52 11.70
C LYS A 582 23.67 18.23 10.71
N ASP A 583 23.54 17.11 10.00
CA ASP A 583 24.61 16.57 9.17
C ASP A 583 24.36 16.86 7.68
N GLY A 584 23.26 17.58 7.34
CA GLY A 584 22.95 18.01 5.99
C GLY A 584 23.95 19.05 5.47
N ASP A 585 24.48 18.82 4.27
CA ASP A 585 25.40 19.72 3.58
C ASP A 585 24.74 20.29 2.31
N PRO A 586 24.17 21.50 2.37
CA PRO A 586 23.50 22.12 1.22
C PRO A 586 24.43 22.51 0.07
N THR A 587 25.76 22.59 0.29
CA THR A 587 26.73 22.84 -0.80
C THR A 587 26.88 21.63 -1.73
N ARG A 588 26.35 20.48 -1.31
CA ARG A 588 26.34 19.22 -2.07
C ARG A 588 24.98 18.92 -2.69
N ALA A 589 24.06 19.88 -2.67
CA ALA A 589 22.70 19.75 -3.22
C ALA A 589 22.69 19.34 -4.70
N ALA A 590 21.56 18.78 -5.16
CA ALA A 590 21.29 18.66 -6.57
C ALA A 590 21.02 20.03 -7.19
N ASP A 591 21.38 20.22 -8.46
CA ASP A 591 21.07 21.43 -9.21
C ASP A 591 19.67 21.33 -9.86
N VAL A 592 19.40 20.20 -10.50
CA VAL A 592 18.13 19.87 -11.13
C VAL A 592 17.64 18.54 -10.63
N LEU A 593 16.35 18.43 -10.30
CA LEU A 593 15.74 17.27 -9.68
C LEU A 593 14.71 16.62 -10.59
N ASN A 594 14.87 15.32 -10.86
CA ASN A 594 13.88 14.49 -11.55
C ASN A 594 12.90 13.87 -10.54
N ASN A 595 11.59 14.04 -10.81
CA ASN A 595 10.50 13.40 -10.08
C ASN A 595 9.51 12.78 -11.08
N SER A 596 9.76 11.54 -11.47
CA SER A 596 8.89 10.80 -12.38
C SER A 596 7.82 10.01 -11.64
N TRP A 597 7.15 10.65 -10.67
CA TRP A 597 6.13 10.09 -9.81
C TRP A 597 5.10 11.15 -9.41
N GLY A 598 3.96 10.71 -8.92
CA GLY A 598 2.94 11.53 -8.28
C GLY A 598 2.61 10.99 -6.89
N CYS A 599 1.98 11.81 -6.05
CA CYS A 599 1.46 11.40 -4.75
C CYS A 599 -0.08 11.53 -4.74
N PRO A 600 -0.81 10.52 -5.23
CA PRO A 600 -2.27 10.55 -5.24
C PRO A 600 -2.86 10.39 -3.83
N GLU A 601 -4.15 10.65 -3.70
CA GLU A 601 -4.89 10.48 -2.43
C GLU A 601 -4.74 9.06 -1.86
N LEU A 602 -4.61 8.05 -2.73
CA LEU A 602 -4.37 6.66 -2.36
C LEU A 602 -3.09 6.48 -1.52
N GLU A 603 -2.06 7.28 -1.77
CA GLU A 603 -0.79 7.30 -1.02
C GLU A 603 -0.83 8.23 0.20
N GLY A 604 -1.96 8.86 0.45
CA GLY A 604 -2.20 9.74 1.58
C GLY A 604 -1.98 11.23 1.29
N CYS A 605 -1.65 11.64 0.07
CA CYS A 605 -1.50 13.05 -0.26
C CYS A 605 -2.85 13.73 -0.53
N ASP A 606 -3.06 14.87 0.08
CA ASP A 606 -4.00 15.87 -0.41
C ASP A 606 -3.32 16.81 -1.42
N PRO A 607 -4.06 17.65 -2.17
CA PRO A 607 -3.47 18.53 -3.18
C PRO A 607 -2.38 19.49 -2.69
N ASN A 608 -2.24 19.70 -1.39
CA ASN A 608 -1.25 20.61 -0.81
C ASN A 608 -0.18 19.93 0.05
N ALA A 609 -0.14 18.59 0.07
CA ALA A 609 0.71 17.82 1.00
C ALA A 609 2.20 18.16 0.86
N LEU A 610 2.67 18.37 -0.36
CA LEU A 610 4.08 18.63 -0.69
C LEU A 610 4.34 20.05 -1.19
N LEU A 611 3.31 20.92 -1.21
CA LEU A 611 3.38 22.26 -1.78
C LEU A 611 4.54 23.10 -1.22
N TYR A 612 4.67 23.14 0.10
CA TYR A 612 5.77 23.90 0.73
C TYR A 612 7.13 23.32 0.39
N GLY A 613 7.25 22.00 0.26
CA GLY A 613 8.49 21.34 -0.15
C GLY A 613 8.92 21.77 -1.55
N ALA A 614 8.00 21.76 -2.50
CA ALA A 614 8.26 22.22 -3.87
C ALA A 614 8.65 23.70 -3.91
N ASN A 615 7.91 24.57 -3.18
CA ASN A 615 8.23 25.99 -3.07
C ASN A 615 9.62 26.24 -2.50
N HIS A 616 9.98 25.55 -1.44
CA HIS A 616 11.26 25.74 -0.76
C HIS A 616 12.46 25.25 -1.60
N LEU A 617 12.29 24.16 -2.38
CA LEU A 617 13.32 23.73 -3.34
C LEU A 617 13.53 24.78 -4.43
N ARG A 618 12.44 25.31 -5.00
CA ARG A 618 12.52 26.44 -5.97
C ARG A 618 13.21 27.67 -5.34
N ASP A 619 12.83 28.03 -4.12
CA ASP A 619 13.43 29.17 -3.42
C ASP A 619 14.93 28.97 -3.15
N ALA A 620 15.34 27.73 -2.90
CA ALA A 620 16.75 27.34 -2.75
C ALA A 620 17.52 27.28 -4.08
N GLY A 621 16.85 27.47 -5.23
CA GLY A 621 17.47 27.45 -6.56
C GLY A 621 17.69 26.05 -7.13
N ILE A 622 16.86 25.07 -6.75
CA ILE A 622 16.82 23.73 -7.34
C ILE A 622 15.69 23.68 -8.37
N PHE A 623 16.01 23.31 -9.61
CA PHE A 623 15.01 23.19 -10.67
C PHE A 623 14.27 21.85 -10.54
N VAL A 624 12.98 21.88 -10.20
CA VAL A 624 12.18 20.68 -9.93
C VAL A 624 11.36 20.33 -11.17
N VAL A 625 11.71 19.22 -11.82
CA VAL A 625 10.98 18.67 -12.96
C VAL A 625 10.08 17.52 -12.51
N VAL A 626 8.85 17.51 -13.03
CA VAL A 626 7.84 16.51 -12.62
C VAL A 626 7.08 16.02 -13.85
N SER A 627 6.82 14.71 -13.92
CA SER A 627 5.88 14.15 -14.91
C SER A 627 4.44 14.55 -14.58
N THR A 628 3.63 14.92 -15.61
CA THR A 628 2.23 15.32 -15.39
C THR A 628 1.30 14.24 -14.89
N GLY A 629 1.67 12.96 -15.09
CA GLY A 629 0.81 11.80 -14.84
C GLY A 629 0.34 11.11 -16.11
N ASN A 630 -0.22 9.91 -15.97
CA ASN A 630 -0.62 9.05 -17.09
C ASN A 630 -2.13 8.74 -17.08
N ASP A 631 -2.95 9.71 -16.65
CA ASP A 631 -4.41 9.60 -16.48
C ASP A 631 -5.22 10.21 -17.64
N GLY A 632 -4.53 10.52 -18.78
CA GLY A 632 -5.19 11.00 -20.00
C GLY A 632 -6.18 10.00 -20.59
N PRO A 633 -6.90 10.35 -21.68
CA PRO A 633 -6.79 11.59 -22.47
C PRO A 633 -7.75 12.71 -22.03
N ASN A 634 -8.49 12.54 -20.94
CA ASN A 634 -9.49 13.52 -20.50
C ASN A 634 -8.81 14.81 -19.99
N CYS A 635 -9.54 15.93 -20.11
CA CYS A 635 -9.12 17.19 -19.48
C CYS A 635 -9.24 17.13 -17.96
N GLY A 636 -8.45 17.96 -17.26
CA GLY A 636 -8.50 18.05 -15.81
C GLY A 636 -7.94 16.83 -15.08
N THR A 637 -6.98 16.13 -15.68
CA THR A 637 -6.35 14.92 -15.11
C THR A 637 -4.98 15.19 -14.47
N VAL A 638 -4.48 16.43 -14.47
CA VAL A 638 -3.30 16.84 -13.69
C VAL A 638 -3.73 17.13 -12.26
N ASN A 639 -3.85 16.11 -11.43
CA ASN A 639 -4.49 16.19 -10.11
C ASN A 639 -3.62 15.73 -8.94
N ALA A 640 -2.49 15.07 -9.20
CA ALA A 640 -1.62 14.57 -8.14
C ALA A 640 -0.47 15.54 -7.82
N PRO A 641 -0.13 15.79 -6.53
CA PRO A 641 1.16 16.38 -6.17
C PRO A 641 2.32 15.52 -6.74
N LEU A 642 3.36 16.10 -7.28
CA LEU A 642 3.79 17.51 -7.36
C LEU A 642 3.26 18.25 -8.62
N SER A 643 2.84 17.54 -9.66
CA SER A 643 2.64 18.07 -11.02
C SER A 643 1.67 19.24 -11.10
N LEU A 644 0.77 19.36 -10.15
CA LEU A 644 -0.25 20.42 -10.10
C LEU A 644 0.30 21.79 -9.62
N TYR A 645 1.52 21.84 -9.02
CA TYR A 645 2.02 23.07 -8.42
C TYR A 645 2.64 24.03 -9.45
N ASP A 646 2.52 25.32 -9.16
CA ASP A 646 3.15 26.41 -9.94
C ASP A 646 4.68 26.44 -9.78
N SER A 647 5.17 25.94 -8.65
CA SER A 647 6.57 25.95 -8.28
C SER A 647 7.41 24.83 -8.90
N VAL A 648 6.80 23.96 -9.70
CA VAL A 648 7.48 22.87 -10.41
C VAL A 648 7.25 22.97 -11.91
N PHE A 649 8.17 22.43 -12.69
CA PHE A 649 8.07 22.35 -14.13
C PHE A 649 7.54 20.98 -14.56
N SER A 650 6.27 20.94 -14.98
CA SER A 650 5.59 19.68 -15.29
C SER A 650 5.60 19.37 -16.79
N VAL A 651 5.81 18.11 -17.13
CA VAL A 651 6.11 17.67 -18.48
C VAL A 651 5.13 16.63 -18.99
N GLY A 652 4.46 16.94 -20.12
CA GLY A 652 3.60 16.04 -20.87
C GLY A 652 4.39 15.17 -21.86
N ALA A 653 3.79 14.08 -22.34
CA ALA A 653 4.45 13.12 -23.22
C ALA A 653 3.97 13.19 -24.66
N VAL A 654 4.90 13.27 -25.62
CA VAL A 654 4.62 13.15 -27.07
C VAL A 654 5.32 11.91 -27.64
N ASP A 655 4.77 11.42 -28.76
CA ASP A 655 5.37 10.36 -29.56
C ASP A 655 6.35 10.90 -30.63
N GLN A 656 6.94 9.99 -31.42
CA GLN A 656 7.86 10.33 -32.50
C GLN A 656 7.21 11.16 -33.61
N SER A 657 5.88 11.11 -33.77
CA SER A 657 5.12 11.92 -34.71
C SER A 657 4.78 13.30 -34.16
N ARG A 658 5.17 13.56 -32.89
CA ARG A 658 4.91 14.81 -32.14
C ARG A 658 3.47 14.92 -31.65
N ASP A 659 2.69 13.84 -31.74
CA ASP A 659 1.35 13.80 -31.20
C ASP A 659 1.36 13.53 -29.68
N ILE A 660 0.47 14.22 -28.94
CA ILE A 660 0.35 14.03 -27.50
C ILE A 660 -0.06 12.58 -27.21
N ALA A 661 0.67 11.92 -26.34
CA ALA A 661 0.37 10.55 -25.96
C ALA A 661 -1.03 10.45 -25.34
N PHE A 662 -1.74 9.41 -25.71
CA PHE A 662 -3.11 9.14 -25.24
C PHE A 662 -3.19 9.14 -23.70
N PHE A 663 -2.18 8.59 -23.03
CA PHE A 663 -2.12 8.49 -21.57
C PHE A 663 -1.69 9.80 -20.88
N SER A 664 -1.04 10.73 -21.57
CA SER A 664 -0.52 11.96 -20.96
C SER A 664 -1.62 12.75 -20.26
N SER A 665 -1.47 13.01 -18.95
CA SER A 665 -2.42 13.83 -18.19
C SER A 665 -2.49 15.25 -18.74
N ARG A 666 -3.67 15.85 -18.68
CA ARG A 666 -3.99 17.15 -19.27
C ARG A 666 -4.62 18.09 -18.26
N GLY A 667 -4.30 19.36 -18.37
CA GLY A 667 -4.95 20.44 -17.64
C GLY A 667 -6.43 20.64 -18.02
N PRO A 668 -7.05 21.72 -17.50
CA PRO A 668 -6.51 22.58 -16.44
C PRO A 668 -6.43 21.88 -15.09
N VAL A 669 -5.60 22.38 -14.16
CA VAL A 669 -5.55 21.88 -12.79
C VAL A 669 -6.86 22.20 -12.07
N THR A 670 -7.55 21.15 -11.62
CA THR A 670 -8.84 21.29 -10.93
C THR A 670 -8.77 20.95 -9.44
N ALA A 671 -7.81 20.12 -9.04
CA ALA A 671 -7.70 19.60 -7.68
C ALA A 671 -7.51 20.67 -6.59
N ASP A 672 -6.80 21.76 -6.90
CA ASP A 672 -6.62 22.92 -6.00
C ASP A 672 -7.51 24.11 -6.33
N GLY A 673 -8.37 23.98 -7.33
CA GLY A 673 -9.30 25.01 -7.78
C GLY A 673 -8.65 26.18 -8.53
N SER A 674 -7.36 26.09 -8.90
CA SER A 674 -6.62 27.19 -9.56
C SER A 674 -7.00 27.39 -11.02
N GLY A 675 -7.39 26.32 -11.72
CA GLY A 675 -7.62 26.37 -13.17
C GLY A 675 -6.37 26.65 -14.00
N ARG A 676 -5.15 26.49 -13.42
CA ARG A 676 -3.91 26.78 -14.15
C ARG A 676 -3.66 25.78 -15.26
N VAL A 677 -3.04 26.29 -16.33
CA VAL A 677 -2.61 25.44 -17.45
C VAL A 677 -1.45 24.55 -17.01
N LYS A 678 -1.55 23.27 -17.25
CA LYS A 678 -0.51 22.25 -17.13
C LYS A 678 -0.74 21.20 -18.24
N PRO A 679 0.33 20.57 -18.78
CA PRO A 679 1.76 20.70 -18.46
C PRO A 679 2.33 22.09 -18.78
N ASP A 680 3.57 22.36 -18.31
CA ASP A 680 4.30 23.56 -18.74
C ASP A 680 4.86 23.37 -20.16
N ILE A 681 5.33 22.15 -20.46
CA ILE A 681 5.88 21.79 -21.76
C ILE A 681 5.62 20.31 -22.06
N ALA A 682 5.76 19.88 -23.31
CA ALA A 682 5.76 18.48 -23.69
C ALA A 682 7.15 18.03 -24.18
N ALA A 683 7.48 16.76 -23.99
CA ALA A 683 8.74 16.16 -24.45
C ALA A 683 8.52 14.69 -24.87
N PRO A 684 9.49 14.05 -25.58
CA PRO A 684 9.38 12.65 -25.97
C PRO A 684 9.08 11.73 -24.79
N GLY A 685 8.01 10.93 -24.87
CA GLY A 685 7.60 10.06 -23.77
C GLY A 685 6.97 8.74 -24.23
N VAL A 686 7.06 8.39 -25.52
CA VAL A 686 6.52 7.14 -26.07
C VAL A 686 7.65 6.34 -26.71
N ASP A 687 7.79 5.06 -26.34
CA ASP A 687 8.84 4.15 -26.86
C ASP A 687 10.26 4.73 -26.73
N VAL A 688 10.57 5.35 -25.60
CA VAL A 688 11.87 5.92 -25.29
C VAL A 688 12.81 4.80 -24.86
N LEU A 689 13.87 4.57 -25.64
CA LEU A 689 14.89 3.57 -25.31
C LEU A 689 15.87 4.10 -24.28
N SER A 690 16.03 3.38 -23.17
CA SER A 690 16.97 3.75 -22.11
C SER A 690 17.49 2.52 -21.34
N SER A 691 18.37 2.76 -20.35
CA SER A 691 18.99 1.73 -19.50
C SER A 691 17.99 1.11 -18.56
N VAL A 692 18.13 -0.19 -18.28
CA VAL A 692 17.39 -0.91 -17.23
C VAL A 692 18.35 -1.75 -16.39
N PRO A 693 18.00 -2.11 -15.13
CA PRO A 693 18.89 -2.86 -14.25
C PRO A 693 19.47 -4.14 -14.89
N GLY A 694 20.70 -4.46 -14.52
CA GLY A 694 21.42 -5.62 -15.04
C GLY A 694 22.16 -5.37 -16.35
N GLY A 695 22.35 -4.10 -16.75
CA GLY A 695 23.11 -3.72 -17.95
C GLY A 695 22.33 -3.84 -19.25
N GLY A 696 21.00 -3.96 -19.18
CA GLY A 696 20.10 -4.08 -20.33
C GLY A 696 19.52 -2.73 -20.80
N TYR A 697 18.73 -2.79 -21.88
CA TYR A 697 18.03 -1.63 -22.45
C TYR A 697 16.58 -2.01 -22.74
N ALA A 698 15.65 -1.08 -22.49
CA ALA A 698 14.24 -1.25 -22.82
C ALA A 698 13.66 0.05 -23.37
N ALA A 699 12.63 -0.07 -24.21
CA ALA A 699 11.81 1.06 -24.61
C ALA A 699 10.59 1.13 -23.69
N GLU A 700 10.39 2.27 -23.05
CA GLU A 700 9.28 2.51 -22.15
C GLU A 700 8.46 3.74 -22.57
N SER A 701 7.21 3.79 -22.11
CA SER A 701 6.29 4.88 -22.45
C SER A 701 5.63 5.41 -21.17
N GLY A 702 5.61 6.72 -21.02
CA GLY A 702 5.04 7.43 -19.87
C GLY A 702 5.47 8.89 -19.86
N THR A 703 4.75 9.74 -19.14
CA THR A 703 5.23 11.08 -18.79
C THR A 703 6.50 11.02 -17.95
N SER A 704 6.73 9.89 -17.28
CA SER A 704 7.97 9.55 -16.58
C SER A 704 9.20 9.51 -17.51
N MET A 705 9.01 9.23 -18.80
CA MET A 705 10.08 9.26 -19.81
C MET A 705 10.23 10.66 -20.42
N ALA A 706 9.18 11.48 -20.38
CA ALA A 706 9.21 12.85 -20.90
C ALA A 706 9.95 13.82 -19.95
N GLY A 707 9.66 13.79 -18.65
CA GLY A 707 10.32 14.64 -17.65
C GLY A 707 11.85 14.62 -17.71
N PRO A 708 12.50 13.44 -17.79
CA PRO A 708 13.94 13.30 -17.91
C PRO A 708 14.59 14.12 -19.06
N HIS A 709 13.88 14.30 -20.17
CA HIS A 709 14.38 15.14 -21.28
C HIS A 709 14.54 16.60 -20.85
N VAL A 710 13.61 17.11 -20.05
CA VAL A 710 13.70 18.48 -19.52
C VAL A 710 14.80 18.59 -18.48
N VAL A 711 14.98 17.59 -17.61
CA VAL A 711 16.12 17.55 -16.65
C VAL A 711 17.45 17.66 -17.40
N GLY A 712 17.64 16.85 -18.43
CA GLY A 712 18.83 16.90 -19.29
C GLY A 712 18.96 18.23 -20.05
N ALA A 713 17.85 18.81 -20.51
CA ALA A 713 17.85 20.11 -21.18
C ALA A 713 18.29 21.23 -20.23
N VAL A 714 17.81 21.25 -18.98
CA VAL A 714 18.27 22.21 -17.95
C VAL A 714 19.76 22.03 -17.67
N ALA A 715 20.23 20.78 -17.58
CA ALA A 715 21.64 20.48 -17.37
C ALA A 715 22.51 21.00 -18.52
N LEU A 716 22.09 20.81 -19.78
CA LEU A 716 22.77 21.38 -20.94
C LEU A 716 22.76 22.94 -20.91
N LEU A 717 21.60 23.53 -20.61
CA LEU A 717 21.43 24.99 -20.57
C LEU A 717 22.33 25.62 -19.49
N TRP A 718 22.36 25.06 -18.29
CA TRP A 718 23.16 25.57 -17.19
C TRP A 718 24.67 25.31 -17.37
N SER A 719 25.02 24.20 -18.03
CA SER A 719 26.41 23.95 -18.42
C SER A 719 26.89 24.93 -19.50
N ALA A 720 25.99 25.32 -20.44
CA ALA A 720 26.29 26.30 -21.49
C ALA A 720 26.43 27.73 -20.93
N GLU A 721 25.56 28.11 -20.00
CA GLU A 721 25.50 29.46 -19.38
C GLU A 721 25.43 29.31 -17.84
N PRO A 722 26.57 29.18 -17.15
CA PRO A 722 26.61 28.93 -15.69
C PRO A 722 25.95 30.04 -14.85
N THR A 723 25.72 31.23 -15.36
CA THR A 723 25.01 32.28 -14.63
C THR A 723 23.53 31.98 -14.43
N LEU A 724 23.00 31.02 -15.16
CA LEU A 724 21.61 30.55 -15.02
C LEU A 724 21.42 29.52 -13.89
N VAL A 725 22.50 28.98 -13.30
CA VAL A 725 22.38 28.02 -12.21
C VAL A 725 21.62 28.64 -11.04
N GLY A 726 20.46 28.07 -10.73
CA GLY A 726 19.56 28.57 -9.69
C GLY A 726 18.64 29.71 -10.10
N ASP A 727 18.78 30.29 -11.31
CA ASP A 727 17.82 31.24 -11.85
C ASP A 727 16.67 30.52 -12.54
N ILE A 728 15.75 30.02 -11.68
CA ILE A 728 14.64 29.16 -12.12
C ILE A 728 13.71 29.90 -13.06
N ASP A 729 13.34 31.14 -12.73
CA ASP A 729 12.39 31.96 -13.52
C ASP A 729 12.93 32.22 -14.94
N ARG A 730 14.22 32.54 -15.06
CA ARG A 730 14.83 32.73 -16.37
C ARG A 730 14.97 31.43 -17.16
N THR A 731 15.27 30.35 -16.49
CA THR A 731 15.36 29.02 -17.11
C THR A 731 14.00 28.57 -17.67
N GLU A 732 12.93 28.68 -16.88
CA GLU A 732 11.56 28.40 -17.35
C GLU A 732 11.17 29.27 -18.52
N GLN A 733 11.50 30.56 -18.46
CA GLN A 733 11.24 31.48 -19.54
C GLN A 733 11.95 31.09 -20.86
N LEU A 734 13.23 30.70 -20.79
CA LEU A 734 13.98 30.23 -21.96
C LEU A 734 13.34 28.97 -22.54
N LEU A 735 13.06 27.97 -21.72
CA LEU A 735 12.46 26.71 -22.16
C LEU A 735 11.09 26.93 -22.81
N THR A 736 10.24 27.78 -22.23
CA THR A 736 8.88 28.01 -22.72
C THR A 736 8.82 28.90 -23.94
N GLN A 737 9.70 29.92 -24.04
CA GLN A 737 9.75 30.85 -25.20
C GLN A 737 10.36 30.22 -26.45
N THR A 738 11.23 29.22 -26.27
CA THR A 738 11.90 28.51 -27.38
C THR A 738 11.27 27.20 -27.74
N ALA A 739 10.25 26.77 -26.99
CA ALA A 739 9.50 25.57 -27.28
C ALA A 739 8.88 25.61 -28.67
N ASP A 740 8.90 24.50 -29.39
CA ASP A 740 8.29 24.40 -30.71
C ASP A 740 6.75 24.27 -30.57
N PRO A 741 6.01 25.34 -30.95
CA PRO A 741 4.58 25.36 -30.71
C PRO A 741 3.84 24.32 -31.55
N TYR A 742 3.05 23.50 -30.91
CA TYR A 742 2.16 22.57 -31.62
C TYR A 742 0.89 23.30 -32.05
N THR A 743 0.63 23.31 -33.33
CA THR A 743 -0.53 24.01 -33.94
C THR A 743 -1.64 23.09 -34.43
N GLY A 744 -1.52 21.80 -34.23
CA GLY A 744 -2.55 20.80 -34.55
C GLY A 744 -3.78 20.90 -33.64
N SER A 745 -4.73 19.99 -33.80
CA SER A 745 -5.86 19.83 -32.92
C SER A 745 -5.83 18.42 -32.28
N THR A 746 -6.17 18.33 -30.99
CA THR A 746 -6.37 17.03 -30.35
C THR A 746 -7.82 16.60 -30.46
N SER A 747 -8.07 15.30 -30.62
CA SER A 747 -9.41 14.74 -30.76
C SER A 747 -10.26 14.75 -29.47
N ASP A 748 -9.67 15.13 -28.35
CA ASP A 748 -10.24 15.02 -27.02
C ASP A 748 -10.87 16.30 -26.47
N GLY A 749 -10.80 17.41 -27.20
CA GLY A 749 -11.41 18.68 -26.82
C GLY A 749 -10.71 19.46 -25.70
N CYS A 750 -9.54 18.99 -25.22
CA CYS A 750 -8.75 19.71 -24.21
C CYS A 750 -7.88 20.80 -24.82
N PHE A 751 -7.86 20.90 -26.14
CA PHE A 751 -7.06 21.84 -26.88
C PHE A 751 -7.91 22.54 -27.93
N GLU A 752 -8.17 23.83 -27.75
CA GLU A 752 -8.93 24.68 -28.68
C GLU A 752 -8.01 25.57 -29.57
N GLY A 753 -6.72 25.31 -29.58
CA GLY A 753 -5.70 26.10 -30.29
C GLY A 753 -5.09 27.18 -29.41
N GLY A 754 -3.85 27.57 -29.74
CA GLY A 754 -3.10 28.56 -28.99
C GLY A 754 -2.01 27.97 -28.09
N VAL A 755 -1.19 28.86 -27.56
CA VAL A 755 -0.06 28.54 -26.67
C VAL A 755 -0.08 29.55 -25.52
N PRO A 756 -0.02 29.18 -24.25
CA PRO A 756 -0.02 27.77 -23.77
C PRO A 756 -1.39 27.10 -23.86
N ASN A 757 -1.41 25.75 -23.79
CA ASN A 757 -2.64 24.95 -23.75
C ASN A 757 -2.53 23.77 -22.79
N ASP A 758 -3.66 23.16 -22.48
CA ASP A 758 -3.79 22.11 -21.47
C ASP A 758 -3.24 20.71 -21.88
N ALA A 759 -2.72 20.57 -23.09
CA ALA A 759 -2.15 19.32 -23.58
C ALA A 759 -0.63 19.37 -23.78
N TYR A 760 -0.13 20.45 -24.39
CA TYR A 760 1.29 20.64 -24.74
C TYR A 760 1.98 21.72 -23.90
N GLY A 761 1.25 22.46 -23.06
CA GLY A 761 1.77 23.66 -22.41
C GLY A 761 2.18 24.70 -23.42
N TYR A 762 3.42 25.18 -23.35
CA TYR A 762 4.00 26.11 -24.28
C TYR A 762 4.49 25.50 -25.61
N GLY A 763 4.47 24.15 -25.74
CA GLY A 763 4.90 23.46 -26.95
C GLY A 763 5.79 22.26 -26.65
N ILE A 764 6.50 21.75 -27.65
CA ILE A 764 7.45 20.66 -27.53
C ILE A 764 8.84 21.22 -27.24
N LEU A 765 9.56 20.65 -26.29
CA LEU A 765 10.91 21.05 -25.89
C LEU A 765 11.87 21.15 -27.09
N ASP A 766 12.58 22.30 -27.23
CA ASP A 766 13.68 22.49 -28.13
C ASP A 766 14.88 23.03 -27.35
N VAL A 767 15.73 22.14 -26.87
CA VAL A 767 16.90 22.53 -26.06
C VAL A 767 17.98 23.25 -26.92
N TYR A 768 18.04 22.94 -28.20
CA TYR A 768 19.00 23.62 -29.07
C TYR A 768 18.69 25.14 -29.18
N GLN A 769 17.43 25.49 -29.37
CA GLN A 769 17.02 26.89 -29.41
C GLN A 769 17.17 27.57 -28.04
N ALA A 770 16.86 26.85 -26.95
CA ALA A 770 17.02 27.39 -25.60
C ALA A 770 18.50 27.73 -25.29
N VAL A 771 19.44 26.86 -25.62
CA VAL A 771 20.87 27.07 -25.42
C VAL A 771 21.37 28.20 -26.35
N LYS A 772 20.92 28.21 -27.59
CA LYS A 772 21.28 29.25 -28.57
C LYS A 772 20.83 30.64 -28.09
N GLU A 773 19.61 30.78 -27.63
CA GLU A 773 19.05 32.02 -27.08
C GLU A 773 19.80 32.46 -25.81
N ALA A 774 20.12 31.53 -24.91
CA ALA A 774 20.88 31.82 -23.70
C ALA A 774 22.29 32.39 -24.02
N LEU A 775 22.93 31.85 -25.05
CA LEU A 775 24.26 32.32 -25.52
C LEU A 775 24.19 33.58 -26.38
N GLY A 776 22.99 34.13 -26.67
CA GLY A 776 22.80 35.31 -27.53
C GLY A 776 23.22 35.07 -28.97
N LYS A 777 23.07 33.84 -29.51
CA LYS A 777 23.52 33.42 -30.82
C LYS A 777 22.39 33.26 -31.84
#